data_e4c1f0dbe31d5ca092b7db4b8b0f913d
#
_entry.id   e4c1f0dbe31d5ca092b7db4b8b0f913d
#
_cell.length_a   1.000
_cell.length_b   1.000
_cell.length_c   1.000
_cell.angle_alpha   90.00
_cell.angle_beta   90.00
_cell.angle_gamma   90.00
#
_symmetry.space_group_name_H-M   'P 1'
#
loop_
_entity.id
_entity.type
_entity.pdbx_description
1 polymer ?
#
loop_
_entity_poly.entity_id
_entity_poly.type
_entity_poly.pdbx_seq_one_letter_code
_entity_poly.pdbx_strand_id
1 'polypeptide(L)'
;MSDTTMPVDTTDQNEVASIKEGAVKPRRTIAVIDGNSLMHRAFHAIRQPMAAPDGTPTGALFGFFNMFIKLVESFSPDGVICAFDKGKPQVRIDMLPQYKAQRPPMDPALHAQFPIVKELLKTLDVPVCQLEGWEGDDILGTLARRGEAEGYQMLLFTGDRDMYQLSTENVKIVSTRKGVSDVSIMTPETVADLYAGITPELVPDFYGLKGDSSDNIPGVPGIGPKKAAALIVEYGSLDQVIAHADEVKGKVGENLRAHIDDALLSRKVATIRTDAPLDINLDDAQFPTFDPNDVVKAFSALGFTGMTSRLARMAGGSAAGAVAQTASATPALPIPSVFLQAGDASAALTAAIENQEWIGVAEDSAADAGALFSLSRTLWVSTEKALLKFEGENATAALLRILREARIAADDVKALLHEVSPVDSSEPQKMDIETIDSDRLFDTGVAAYLLESDRSSFDINGLVELYFGSELPEPTDEIPAAALRAVAARALVPVLTKKLEDDGSLELFTSLEMQLLPVLAAMERRGLYVDPQELAKQSLELGEDIAQRVASIHQTAGEDFNLDSPSQLSHILFDVLKLPTYGLKKTRTGFYSTNAKVLGDLAQEYQIVADVLEYRERAKIKSTYLDALPTLIRGDKRIHTTFNQTVAATGRLSSSDPNLQNIPTRSEL
;
A
#
# COMPACT_ATOMS: atom_id res chain seq x y z
N MET A 1 -8.61 35.16 -13.91
CA MET A 1 -7.23 34.85 -14.24
C MET A 1 -7.13 33.37 -14.05
N SER A 2 -6.83 32.64 -15.08
CA SER A 2 -7.16 31.26 -15.36
C SER A 2 -6.40 30.27 -14.45
N ASP A 3 -7.18 29.54 -13.68
CA ASP A 3 -6.80 28.35 -12.93
C ASP A 3 -6.71 27.18 -13.91
N THR A 4 -5.54 26.60 -14.07
CA THR A 4 -5.31 25.46 -14.95
C THR A 4 -4.98 24.25 -14.08
N THR A 5 -6.01 23.61 -13.53
CA THR A 5 -5.91 22.27 -12.98
C THR A 5 -5.81 21.27 -14.14
N MET A 6 -4.68 20.61 -14.28
CA MET A 6 -4.49 19.49 -15.20
C MET A 6 -5.28 18.27 -14.72
N PRO A 7 -6.01 17.59 -15.58
CA PRO A 7 -6.72 16.37 -15.22
C PRO A 7 -5.73 15.22 -15.03
N VAL A 8 -5.94 14.43 -13.98
CA VAL A 8 -5.26 13.15 -13.75
C VAL A 8 -5.80 12.17 -14.80
N ASP A 9 -4.93 11.71 -15.67
CA ASP A 9 -5.25 10.79 -16.76
C ASP A 9 -5.43 9.35 -16.22
N THR A 10 -6.62 8.79 -16.44
CA THR A 10 -7.02 7.44 -16.04
C THR A 10 -6.74 6.40 -17.15
N THR A 11 -5.64 6.55 -17.89
CA THR A 11 -5.33 5.76 -19.09
C THR A 11 -4.64 4.41 -18.80
N ASP A 12 -4.23 4.11 -17.56
CA ASP A 12 -3.39 2.92 -17.30
C ASP A 12 -4.12 1.56 -17.27
N GLN A 13 -5.44 1.54 -17.14
CA GLN A 13 -6.16 0.25 -17.16
C GLN A 13 -6.41 -0.30 -18.58
N ASN A 14 -6.38 0.54 -19.61
CA ASN A 14 -6.58 0.09 -20.98
C ASN A 14 -5.31 -0.44 -21.66
N GLU A 15 -4.11 -0.09 -21.18
CA GLU A 15 -2.87 -0.63 -21.74
C GLU A 15 -2.60 -2.07 -21.32
N VAL A 16 -3.05 -2.50 -20.14
CA VAL A 16 -3.00 -3.91 -19.73
C VAL A 16 -3.92 -4.78 -20.61
N ALA A 17 -5.04 -4.20 -21.09
CA ALA A 17 -5.95 -4.89 -22.02
C ALA A 17 -5.47 -4.87 -23.49
N SER A 18 -4.70 -3.87 -23.93
CA SER A 18 -4.24 -3.76 -25.33
C SER A 18 -3.12 -4.74 -25.70
N ILE A 19 -2.53 -5.45 -24.73
CA ILE A 19 -1.60 -6.56 -25.01
C ILE A 19 -2.32 -7.78 -25.62
N LYS A 20 -3.66 -7.79 -25.60
CA LYS A 20 -4.47 -8.93 -26.11
C LYS A 20 -5.03 -8.78 -27.52
N GLU A 21 -4.92 -7.63 -28.19
CA GLU A 21 -5.50 -7.40 -29.53
C GLU A 21 -4.47 -6.99 -30.58
N GLY A 22 -3.83 -7.98 -31.20
CA GLY A 22 -3.11 -7.86 -32.46
C GLY A 22 -2.80 -9.26 -33.02
N ALA A 23 -3.28 -9.58 -34.24
CA ALA A 23 -3.19 -10.90 -34.88
C ALA A 23 -1.76 -11.28 -35.32
N VAL A 24 -0.82 -11.28 -34.40
CA VAL A 24 0.46 -11.98 -34.48
C VAL A 24 0.39 -13.05 -33.40
N LYS A 25 0.85 -14.30 -33.67
CA LYS A 25 0.94 -15.34 -32.62
C LYS A 25 1.49 -14.69 -31.35
N PRO A 26 0.76 -14.71 -30.20
CA PRO A 26 1.24 -14.06 -29.01
C PRO A 26 2.61 -14.66 -28.67
N ARG A 27 3.64 -13.82 -28.56
CA ARG A 27 4.95 -14.23 -28.09
C ARG A 27 4.76 -14.71 -26.66
N ARG A 28 5.38 -15.84 -26.27
CA ARG A 28 5.37 -16.30 -24.88
C ARG A 28 5.99 -15.22 -23.99
N THR A 29 5.36 -14.97 -22.85
CA THR A 29 5.79 -13.96 -21.90
C THR A 29 6.47 -14.64 -20.71
N ILE A 30 7.70 -14.24 -20.39
CA ILE A 30 8.43 -14.72 -19.21
C ILE A 30 8.62 -13.59 -18.21
N ALA A 31 8.18 -13.82 -16.99
CA ALA A 31 8.43 -12.95 -15.86
C ALA A 31 9.74 -13.33 -15.17
N VAL A 32 10.65 -12.37 -14.99
CA VAL A 32 11.87 -12.54 -14.18
C VAL A 32 11.77 -11.66 -12.95
N ILE A 33 11.78 -12.27 -11.79
CA ILE A 33 11.55 -11.61 -10.51
C ILE A 33 12.90 -11.41 -9.79
N ASP A 34 13.18 -10.18 -9.39
CA ASP A 34 14.25 -9.83 -8.46
C ASP A 34 13.86 -10.27 -7.04
N GLY A 35 14.34 -11.47 -6.65
CA GLY A 35 14.01 -12.08 -5.37
C GLY A 35 14.55 -11.28 -4.19
N ASN A 36 15.73 -10.67 -4.31
CA ASN A 36 16.30 -9.83 -3.26
C ASN A 36 15.47 -8.57 -3.03
N SER A 37 15.15 -7.85 -4.09
CA SER A 37 14.35 -6.62 -4.02
C SER A 37 12.97 -6.89 -3.40
N LEU A 38 12.28 -7.96 -3.84
CA LEU A 38 10.97 -8.32 -3.29
C LEU A 38 11.05 -8.73 -1.83
N MET A 39 12.04 -9.53 -1.42
CA MET A 39 12.22 -9.96 -0.02
C MET A 39 12.50 -8.78 0.91
N HIS A 40 13.41 -7.89 0.53
CA HIS A 40 13.69 -6.67 1.29
C HIS A 40 12.46 -5.78 1.41
N ARG A 41 11.73 -5.60 0.31
CA ARG A 41 10.50 -4.81 0.29
C ARG A 41 9.43 -5.41 1.19
N ALA A 42 9.20 -6.72 1.10
CA ALA A 42 8.26 -7.44 1.95
C ALA A 42 8.59 -7.26 3.44
N PHE A 43 9.87 -7.42 3.80
CA PHE A 43 10.34 -7.29 5.17
C PHE A 43 10.06 -5.88 5.75
N HIS A 44 10.29 -4.84 4.96
CA HIS A 44 10.05 -3.46 5.41
C HIS A 44 8.58 -3.01 5.34
N ALA A 45 7.76 -3.68 4.53
CA ALA A 45 6.34 -3.38 4.44
C ALA A 45 5.55 -3.98 5.61
N ILE A 46 5.93 -5.16 6.06
CA ILE A 46 5.28 -5.86 7.18
C ILE A 46 5.99 -5.47 8.47
N ARG A 47 5.38 -4.57 9.23
CA ARG A 47 5.97 -4.00 10.46
C ARG A 47 5.80 -4.89 11.69
N GLN A 48 4.88 -5.85 11.63
CA GLN A 48 4.58 -6.73 12.74
C GLN A 48 5.36 -8.04 12.62
N PRO A 49 5.88 -8.58 13.73
CA PRO A 49 6.56 -9.85 13.72
C PRO A 49 5.56 -10.97 13.44
N MET A 50 5.65 -11.58 12.25
CA MET A 50 4.94 -12.80 11.90
C MET A 50 5.88 -14.01 12.08
N ALA A 51 5.36 -15.09 12.64
CA ALA A 51 6.11 -16.32 12.81
C ALA A 51 5.24 -17.56 12.53
N ALA A 52 5.85 -18.61 12.01
CA ALA A 52 5.26 -19.93 11.91
C ALA A 52 5.06 -20.55 13.32
N PRO A 53 4.28 -21.62 13.46
CA PRO A 53 4.05 -22.28 14.76
C PRO A 53 5.32 -22.73 15.49
N ASP A 54 6.42 -22.93 14.77
CA ASP A 54 7.74 -23.29 15.32
C ASP A 54 8.59 -22.07 15.74
N GLY A 55 8.05 -20.86 15.59
CA GLY A 55 8.75 -19.60 15.89
C GLY A 55 9.61 -19.04 14.75
N THR A 56 9.65 -19.67 13.58
CA THR A 56 10.39 -19.18 12.40
C THR A 56 9.78 -17.87 11.90
N PRO A 57 10.56 -16.79 11.72
CA PRO A 57 10.05 -15.53 11.15
C PRO A 57 9.49 -15.75 9.74
N THR A 58 8.28 -15.24 9.45
CA THR A 58 7.59 -15.47 8.17
C THR A 58 7.12 -14.19 7.47
N GLY A 59 7.26 -13.01 8.08
CA GLY A 59 6.72 -11.77 7.53
C GLY A 59 7.22 -11.45 6.11
N ALA A 60 8.54 -11.58 5.85
CA ALA A 60 9.07 -11.34 4.50
C ALA A 60 8.59 -12.39 3.49
N LEU A 61 8.41 -13.64 3.90
CA LEU A 61 7.85 -14.71 3.06
C LEU A 61 6.40 -14.39 2.69
N PHE A 62 5.60 -14.02 3.67
CA PHE A 62 4.21 -13.65 3.47
C PHE A 62 4.06 -12.49 2.48
N GLY A 63 4.81 -11.41 2.68
CA GLY A 63 4.80 -10.27 1.77
C GLY A 63 5.32 -10.61 0.37
N PHE A 64 6.39 -11.42 0.28
CA PHE A 64 6.95 -11.89 -0.99
C PHE A 64 5.91 -12.65 -1.82
N PHE A 65 5.28 -13.68 -1.25
CA PHE A 65 4.32 -14.50 -1.98
C PHE A 65 3.02 -13.77 -2.29
N ASN A 66 2.57 -12.84 -1.47
CA ASN A 66 1.45 -11.97 -1.84
C ASN A 66 1.78 -11.11 -3.07
N MET A 67 2.98 -10.52 -3.13
CA MET A 67 3.42 -9.78 -4.32
C MET A 67 3.58 -10.70 -5.54
N PHE A 68 4.19 -11.87 -5.35
CA PHE A 68 4.37 -12.90 -6.38
C PHE A 68 3.03 -13.31 -7.01
N ILE A 69 2.08 -13.72 -6.19
CA ILE A 69 0.75 -14.17 -6.64
C ILE A 69 0.06 -13.04 -7.41
N LYS A 70 0.06 -11.82 -6.87
CA LYS A 70 -0.56 -10.67 -7.52
C LYS A 70 0.08 -10.33 -8.87
N LEU A 71 1.41 -10.42 -8.96
CA LEU A 71 2.13 -10.20 -10.22
C LEU A 71 1.72 -11.24 -11.28
N VAL A 72 1.67 -12.52 -10.88
CA VAL A 72 1.24 -13.60 -11.78
C VAL A 72 -0.21 -13.42 -12.23
N GLU A 73 -1.13 -13.09 -11.31
CA GLU A 73 -2.54 -12.83 -11.62
C GLU A 73 -2.72 -11.63 -12.56
N SER A 74 -1.97 -10.53 -12.32
CA SER A 74 -2.10 -9.30 -13.11
C SER A 74 -1.53 -9.43 -14.51
N PHE A 75 -0.44 -10.17 -14.71
CA PHE A 75 0.29 -10.23 -15.97
C PHE A 75 0.15 -11.56 -16.70
N SER A 76 -0.32 -12.62 -16.03
CA SER A 76 -0.54 -13.95 -16.58
C SER A 76 0.65 -14.44 -17.44
N PRO A 77 1.90 -14.45 -16.95
CA PRO A 77 3.05 -14.86 -17.73
C PRO A 77 3.00 -16.36 -18.03
N ASP A 78 3.51 -16.75 -19.20
CA ASP A 78 3.64 -18.17 -19.58
C ASP A 78 4.76 -18.89 -18.83
N GLY A 79 5.69 -18.14 -18.25
CA GLY A 79 6.80 -18.66 -17.45
C GLY A 79 7.27 -17.66 -16.39
N VAL A 80 7.81 -18.19 -15.29
CA VAL A 80 8.33 -17.37 -14.17
C VAL A 80 9.71 -17.88 -13.76
N ILE A 81 10.65 -16.95 -13.55
CA ILE A 81 11.99 -17.21 -13.03
C ILE A 81 12.25 -16.24 -11.88
N CYS A 82 12.91 -16.69 -10.80
CA CYS A 82 13.37 -15.82 -9.72
C CYS A 82 14.90 -15.76 -9.69
N ALA A 83 15.47 -14.55 -9.68
CA ALA A 83 16.90 -14.32 -9.55
C ALA A 83 17.25 -13.85 -8.13
N PHE A 84 18.38 -14.36 -7.60
CA PHE A 84 18.89 -13.97 -6.28
C PHE A 84 20.40 -13.71 -6.34
N ASP A 85 20.85 -12.80 -5.48
CA ASP A 85 22.28 -12.59 -5.23
C ASP A 85 22.92 -13.85 -4.64
N LYS A 86 24.16 -14.11 -5.00
CA LYS A 86 24.97 -15.12 -4.36
C LYS A 86 26.42 -14.64 -4.19
N GLY A 87 26.82 -14.52 -2.93
CA GLY A 87 28.15 -14.03 -2.59
C GLY A 87 28.31 -12.51 -2.79
N LYS A 88 29.55 -12.06 -2.93
CA LYS A 88 29.87 -10.66 -3.18
C LYS A 88 30.10 -10.43 -4.68
N PRO A 89 29.69 -9.27 -5.23
CA PRO A 89 29.89 -8.95 -6.66
C PRO A 89 31.36 -8.64 -6.95
N GLN A 90 32.18 -9.67 -7.09
CA GLN A 90 33.63 -9.55 -7.11
C GLN A 90 34.14 -8.61 -8.21
N VAL A 91 33.54 -8.68 -9.41
CA VAL A 91 33.94 -7.83 -10.54
C VAL A 91 33.74 -6.34 -10.23
N ARG A 92 32.64 -5.95 -9.57
CA ARG A 92 32.42 -4.55 -9.17
C ARG A 92 33.30 -4.13 -8.01
N ILE A 93 33.55 -5.02 -7.04
CA ILE A 93 34.48 -4.75 -5.92
C ILE A 93 35.91 -4.59 -6.41
N ASP A 94 36.33 -5.37 -7.40
CA ASP A 94 37.68 -5.23 -8.00
C ASP A 94 37.84 -3.91 -8.75
N MET A 95 36.80 -3.41 -9.39
CA MET A 95 36.78 -2.10 -10.04
C MET A 95 36.65 -0.92 -9.07
N LEU A 96 35.82 -1.09 -8.03
CA LEU A 96 35.49 -0.07 -7.04
C LEU A 96 35.43 -0.73 -5.64
N PRO A 97 36.55 -0.78 -4.87
CA PRO A 97 36.62 -1.48 -3.59
C PRO A 97 35.59 -1.02 -2.54
N GLN A 98 35.11 0.21 -2.66
CA GLN A 98 34.09 0.78 -1.78
C GLN A 98 32.64 0.56 -2.27
N TYR A 99 32.45 -0.19 -3.35
CA TYR A 99 31.11 -0.53 -3.87
C TYR A 99 30.23 -1.18 -2.81
N LYS A 100 29.09 -0.58 -2.50
CA LYS A 100 28.14 -1.02 -1.46
C LYS A 100 28.72 -1.19 -0.04
N ALA A 101 29.96 -0.72 0.23
CA ALA A 101 30.64 -0.95 1.50
C ALA A 101 29.96 -0.31 2.74
N GLN A 102 29.15 0.73 2.53
CA GLN A 102 28.38 1.40 3.60
C GLN A 102 27.05 0.74 3.91
N ARG A 103 26.62 -0.28 3.16
CA ARG A 103 25.36 -0.97 3.43
C ARG A 103 25.46 -1.72 4.77
N PRO A 104 24.48 -1.53 5.68
CA PRO A 104 24.46 -2.31 6.93
C PRO A 104 24.29 -3.80 6.64
N PRO A 105 24.73 -4.68 7.54
CA PRO A 105 24.44 -6.10 7.45
C PRO A 105 22.94 -6.35 7.35
N MET A 106 22.55 -7.41 6.62
CA MET A 106 21.17 -7.84 6.54
C MET A 106 20.64 -8.21 7.93
N ASP A 107 19.39 -7.82 8.21
CA ASP A 107 18.73 -8.22 9.45
C ASP A 107 18.69 -9.75 9.59
N PRO A 108 19.07 -10.31 10.75
CA PRO A 108 19.06 -11.76 10.96
C PRO A 108 17.71 -12.43 10.72
N ALA A 109 16.60 -11.73 11.06
CA ALA A 109 15.25 -12.26 10.83
C ALA A 109 14.89 -12.31 9.33
N LEU A 110 15.38 -11.36 8.52
CA LEU A 110 15.26 -11.41 7.07
C LEU A 110 16.17 -12.50 6.48
N HIS A 111 17.43 -12.56 6.93
CA HIS A 111 18.41 -13.54 6.45
C HIS A 111 17.91 -15.00 6.61
N ALA A 112 17.27 -15.30 7.74
CA ALA A 112 16.72 -16.63 8.03
C ALA A 112 15.63 -17.06 7.03
N GLN A 113 14.95 -16.11 6.37
CA GLN A 113 13.85 -16.39 5.45
C GLN A 113 14.31 -16.65 3.99
N PHE A 114 15.54 -16.29 3.61
CA PHE A 114 16.05 -16.53 2.25
C PHE A 114 16.16 -18.00 1.84
N PRO A 115 16.60 -18.92 2.69
CA PRO A 115 16.56 -20.34 2.35
C PRO A 115 15.12 -20.84 2.13
N ILE A 116 14.18 -20.38 2.96
CA ILE A 116 12.78 -20.83 2.94
C ILE A 116 12.07 -20.34 1.67
N VAL A 117 12.25 -19.09 1.27
CA VAL A 117 11.63 -18.58 0.02
C VAL A 117 12.08 -19.38 -1.19
N LYS A 118 13.36 -19.79 -1.24
CA LYS A 118 13.89 -20.58 -2.36
C LYS A 118 13.31 -22.01 -2.39
N GLU A 119 13.10 -22.63 -1.24
CA GLU A 119 12.43 -23.94 -1.16
C GLU A 119 10.94 -23.83 -1.56
N LEU A 120 10.25 -22.78 -1.14
CA LEU A 120 8.86 -22.55 -1.55
C LEU A 120 8.73 -22.27 -3.06
N LEU A 121 9.66 -21.51 -3.64
CA LEU A 121 9.72 -21.31 -5.09
C LEU A 121 9.95 -22.62 -5.84
N LYS A 122 10.80 -23.50 -5.31
CA LYS A 122 11.01 -24.84 -5.85
C LYS A 122 9.74 -25.70 -5.75
N THR A 123 8.98 -25.60 -4.66
CA THR A 123 7.66 -26.26 -4.55
C THR A 123 6.65 -25.75 -5.58
N LEU A 124 6.83 -24.52 -6.05
CA LEU A 124 6.04 -23.92 -7.12
C LEU A 124 6.60 -24.20 -8.54
N ASP A 125 7.59 -25.07 -8.67
CA ASP A 125 8.34 -25.32 -9.92
C ASP A 125 8.91 -24.05 -10.58
N VAL A 126 9.17 -23.01 -9.76
CA VAL A 126 9.77 -21.76 -10.23
C VAL A 126 11.29 -21.87 -10.20
N PRO A 127 11.99 -21.81 -11.35
CA PRO A 127 13.44 -21.81 -11.40
C PRO A 127 14.06 -20.67 -10.59
N VAL A 128 15.03 -21.00 -9.73
CA VAL A 128 15.81 -20.05 -8.95
C VAL A 128 17.20 -19.90 -9.56
N CYS A 129 17.48 -18.75 -10.15
CA CYS A 129 18.78 -18.41 -10.71
C CYS A 129 19.64 -17.65 -9.70
N GLN A 130 20.83 -18.15 -9.43
CA GLN A 130 21.86 -17.53 -8.60
C GLN A 130 23.23 -17.99 -9.02
N LEU A 131 24.22 -17.09 -9.04
CA LEU A 131 25.57 -17.40 -9.48
C LEU A 131 26.59 -16.73 -8.55
N GLU A 132 27.58 -17.49 -8.10
CA GLU A 132 28.61 -16.97 -7.18
C GLU A 132 29.39 -15.82 -7.80
N GLY A 133 29.47 -14.70 -7.09
CA GLY A 133 30.18 -13.50 -7.54
C GLY A 133 29.40 -12.58 -8.50
N TRP A 134 28.11 -12.91 -8.77
CA TRP A 134 27.20 -12.14 -9.60
C TRP A 134 26.05 -11.58 -8.77
N GLU A 135 25.57 -10.40 -9.15
CA GLU A 135 24.36 -9.79 -8.56
C GLU A 135 23.10 -10.31 -9.27
N GLY A 136 21.99 -10.28 -8.56
CA GLY A 136 20.67 -10.57 -9.12
C GLY A 136 20.37 -9.72 -10.35
N ASP A 137 20.76 -8.45 -10.35
CA ASP A 137 20.58 -7.51 -11.47
C ASP A 137 21.28 -7.99 -12.75
N ASP A 138 22.50 -8.54 -12.65
CA ASP A 138 23.22 -9.10 -13.79
C ASP A 138 22.55 -10.36 -14.32
N ILE A 139 21.98 -11.17 -13.42
CA ILE A 139 21.20 -12.36 -13.78
C ILE A 139 19.92 -11.94 -14.51
N LEU A 140 19.17 -10.94 -13.99
CA LEU A 140 18.01 -10.39 -14.67
C LEU A 140 18.38 -9.83 -16.05
N GLY A 141 19.48 -9.06 -16.13
CA GLY A 141 19.97 -8.50 -17.39
C GLY A 141 20.33 -9.57 -18.43
N THR A 142 20.99 -10.63 -17.99
CA THR A 142 21.36 -11.76 -18.86
C THR A 142 20.09 -12.48 -19.38
N LEU A 143 19.14 -12.79 -18.48
CA LEU A 143 17.88 -13.43 -18.86
C LEU A 143 17.04 -12.56 -19.78
N ALA A 144 16.99 -11.24 -19.54
CA ALA A 144 16.28 -10.29 -20.38
C ALA A 144 16.81 -10.28 -21.82
N ARG A 145 18.13 -10.13 -21.99
CA ARG A 145 18.75 -10.09 -23.34
C ARG A 145 18.67 -11.42 -24.06
N ARG A 146 18.84 -12.52 -23.32
CA ARG A 146 18.69 -13.87 -23.88
C ARG A 146 17.25 -14.12 -24.32
N GLY A 147 16.27 -13.81 -23.47
CA GLY A 147 14.85 -13.99 -23.80
C GLY A 147 14.41 -13.13 -24.97
N GLU A 148 14.86 -11.87 -25.04
CA GLU A 148 14.62 -10.99 -26.19
C GLU A 148 15.19 -11.59 -27.48
N ALA A 149 16.43 -12.10 -27.46
CA ALA A 149 17.08 -12.73 -28.60
C ALA A 149 16.38 -14.03 -29.06
N GLU A 150 15.80 -14.78 -28.13
CA GLU A 150 15.02 -16.00 -28.38
C GLU A 150 13.55 -15.69 -28.75
N GLY A 151 13.14 -14.41 -28.74
CA GLY A 151 11.83 -13.95 -29.23
C GLY A 151 10.73 -13.94 -28.17
N TYR A 152 11.06 -14.01 -26.88
CA TYR A 152 10.11 -13.84 -25.77
C TYR A 152 9.78 -12.36 -25.51
N GLN A 153 8.64 -12.13 -24.88
CA GLN A 153 8.36 -10.90 -24.14
C GLN A 153 8.90 -11.09 -22.71
N MET A 154 9.74 -10.16 -22.23
CA MET A 154 10.34 -10.25 -20.91
C MET A 154 9.74 -9.20 -19.98
N LEU A 155 9.27 -9.64 -18.81
CA LEU A 155 8.78 -8.76 -17.74
C LEU A 155 9.75 -8.85 -16.56
N LEU A 156 10.48 -7.79 -16.26
CA LEU A 156 11.43 -7.74 -15.14
C LEU A 156 10.78 -7.08 -13.93
N PHE A 157 10.50 -7.85 -12.90
CA PHE A 157 9.91 -7.35 -11.66
C PHE A 157 10.99 -6.96 -10.66
N THR A 158 11.25 -5.67 -10.54
CA THR A 158 12.25 -5.12 -9.63
C THR A 158 11.88 -3.72 -9.16
N GLY A 159 12.37 -3.34 -7.97
CA GLY A 159 12.30 -1.97 -7.47
C GLY A 159 13.49 -1.10 -7.86
N ASP A 160 14.51 -1.67 -8.51
CA ASP A 160 15.74 -0.98 -8.83
C ASP A 160 15.62 -0.18 -10.13
N ARG A 161 15.99 1.09 -10.07
CA ARG A 161 15.95 2.00 -11.23
C ARG A 161 17.09 1.78 -12.21
N ASP A 162 18.17 1.15 -11.76
CA ASP A 162 19.31 0.84 -12.62
C ASP A 162 18.90 -0.14 -13.72
N MET A 163 17.89 -0.97 -13.46
CA MET A 163 17.28 -1.90 -14.41
C MET A 163 16.62 -1.20 -15.62
N TYR A 164 16.31 0.11 -15.53
CA TYR A 164 15.68 0.83 -16.63
C TYR A 164 16.56 0.88 -17.91
N GLN A 165 17.87 0.69 -17.75
CA GLN A 165 18.81 0.54 -18.88
C GLN A 165 18.51 -0.68 -19.77
N LEU A 166 17.74 -1.65 -19.26
CA LEU A 166 17.41 -2.88 -19.99
C LEU A 166 16.10 -2.78 -20.79
N SER A 167 15.32 -1.71 -20.61
CA SER A 167 14.02 -1.54 -21.24
C SER A 167 14.14 -1.47 -22.77
N THR A 168 13.32 -2.29 -23.47
CA THR A 168 13.17 -2.30 -24.93
C THR A 168 11.69 -2.53 -25.28
N GLU A 169 11.36 -2.61 -26.57
CA GLU A 169 10.01 -3.00 -26.99
C GLU A 169 9.58 -4.38 -26.44
N ASN A 170 10.54 -5.30 -26.29
CA ASN A 170 10.29 -6.68 -25.83
C ASN A 170 10.67 -6.91 -24.36
N VAL A 171 11.34 -5.99 -23.70
CA VAL A 171 11.73 -6.05 -22.28
C VAL A 171 11.10 -4.90 -21.53
N LYS A 172 10.14 -5.18 -20.65
CA LYS A 172 9.47 -4.19 -19.82
C LYS A 172 9.87 -4.36 -18.36
N ILE A 173 10.15 -3.23 -17.68
CA ILE A 173 10.46 -3.25 -16.25
C ILE A 173 9.17 -2.93 -15.49
N VAL A 174 8.76 -3.84 -14.63
CA VAL A 174 7.58 -3.69 -13.78
C VAL A 174 8.03 -3.28 -12.39
N SER A 175 7.84 -2.01 -12.07
CA SER A 175 8.27 -1.41 -10.79
C SER A 175 7.05 -1.09 -9.92
N THR A 176 7.10 -1.48 -8.67
CA THR A 176 6.06 -1.19 -7.69
C THR A 176 6.40 0.08 -6.91
N ARG A 177 5.52 1.11 -6.86
CA ARG A 177 5.80 2.42 -6.20
C ARG A 177 5.40 2.45 -4.73
N LYS A 178 4.13 2.20 -4.40
CA LYS A 178 3.63 2.16 -3.02
C LYS A 178 2.75 0.93 -2.81
N GLY A 179 3.13 0.06 -1.86
CA GLY A 179 2.39 -1.18 -1.63
C GLY A 179 2.46 -2.16 -2.80
N VAL A 180 1.52 -3.06 -2.89
CA VAL A 180 1.44 -4.11 -3.91
C VAL A 180 0.55 -3.70 -5.10
N SER A 181 -0.26 -2.65 -4.93
CA SER A 181 -1.30 -2.24 -5.89
C SER A 181 -0.88 -1.15 -6.88
N ASP A 182 0.20 -0.40 -6.60
CA ASP A 182 0.67 0.69 -7.45
C ASP A 182 1.87 0.21 -8.29
N VAL A 183 1.58 -0.34 -9.47
CA VAL A 183 2.56 -0.90 -10.40
C VAL A 183 2.78 0.08 -11.56
N SER A 184 4.04 0.41 -11.86
CA SER A 184 4.42 1.19 -13.05
C SER A 184 5.17 0.31 -14.04
N ILE A 185 4.74 0.31 -15.29
CA ILE A 185 5.44 -0.35 -16.38
C ILE A 185 6.38 0.68 -17.03
N MET A 186 7.67 0.36 -17.04
CA MET A 186 8.68 1.19 -17.67
C MET A 186 8.99 0.63 -19.05
N THR A 187 8.63 1.42 -20.07
CA THR A 187 8.97 1.23 -21.48
C THR A 187 10.08 2.21 -21.88
N PRO A 188 10.71 2.10 -23.04
CA PRO A 188 11.68 3.09 -23.50
C PRO A 188 11.17 4.54 -23.44
N GLU A 189 9.90 4.77 -23.80
CA GLU A 189 9.26 6.09 -23.77
C GLU A 189 9.12 6.60 -22.34
N THR A 190 8.58 5.76 -21.43
CA THR A 190 8.39 6.17 -20.02
C THR A 190 9.71 6.36 -19.29
N VAL A 191 10.78 5.65 -19.68
CA VAL A 191 12.14 5.89 -19.18
C VAL A 191 12.64 7.25 -19.67
N ALA A 192 12.48 7.56 -20.97
CA ALA A 192 12.88 8.84 -21.53
C ALA A 192 12.13 10.01 -20.88
N ASP A 193 10.85 9.89 -20.64
CA ASP A 193 10.04 10.89 -19.92
C ASP A 193 10.54 11.10 -18.48
N LEU A 194 10.82 10.01 -17.77
CA LEU A 194 11.30 10.06 -16.38
C LEU A 194 12.67 10.73 -16.24
N TYR A 195 13.55 10.53 -17.21
CA TYR A 195 14.93 11.03 -17.20
C TYR A 195 15.15 12.22 -18.17
N ALA A 196 14.08 12.95 -18.49
CA ALA A 196 14.15 14.19 -19.29
C ALA A 196 14.81 14.00 -20.68
N GLY A 197 14.46 12.93 -21.39
CA GLY A 197 14.91 12.61 -22.74
C GLY A 197 16.04 11.59 -22.82
N ILE A 198 16.48 11.01 -21.71
CA ILE A 198 17.48 9.94 -21.71
C ILE A 198 16.84 8.61 -22.04
N THR A 199 17.26 7.98 -23.13
CA THR A 199 16.81 6.63 -23.51
C THR A 199 17.45 5.56 -22.61
N PRO A 200 16.88 4.34 -22.57
CA PRO A 200 17.41 3.25 -21.73
C PRO A 200 18.90 2.99 -21.91
N GLU A 201 19.42 3.03 -23.12
CA GLU A 201 20.82 2.78 -23.43
C GLU A 201 21.77 3.82 -22.82
N LEU A 202 21.27 5.03 -22.56
CA LEU A 202 22.03 6.14 -22.00
C LEU A 202 21.91 6.24 -20.47
N VAL A 203 21.12 5.36 -19.84
CA VAL A 203 21.01 5.33 -18.37
C VAL A 203 22.38 5.05 -17.70
N PRO A 204 23.25 4.14 -18.18
CA PRO A 204 24.59 4.00 -17.63
C PRO A 204 25.44 5.27 -17.75
N ASP A 205 25.34 6.00 -18.86
CA ASP A 205 26.04 7.27 -19.10
C ASP A 205 25.58 8.36 -18.12
N PHE A 206 24.28 8.40 -17.86
CA PHE A 206 23.67 9.27 -16.86
C PHE A 206 24.22 9.00 -15.45
N TYR A 207 24.33 7.72 -15.06
CA TYR A 207 24.95 7.34 -13.79
C TYR A 207 26.46 7.60 -13.79
N GLY A 208 27.12 7.51 -14.92
CA GLY A 208 28.52 7.91 -15.09
C GLY A 208 28.78 9.35 -14.64
N LEU A 209 27.90 10.27 -15.02
CA LEU A 209 27.99 11.67 -14.61
C LEU A 209 27.48 11.94 -13.21
N LYS A 210 26.27 11.42 -12.89
CA LYS A 210 25.58 11.69 -11.63
C LYS A 210 26.17 10.93 -10.45
N GLY A 211 26.72 9.72 -10.69
CA GLY A 211 27.05 8.75 -9.64
C GLY A 211 25.82 8.11 -9.00
N ASP A 212 26.04 7.23 -8.02
CA ASP A 212 25.02 6.71 -7.12
C ASP A 212 25.54 6.59 -5.69
N SER A 213 24.97 7.41 -4.80
CA SER A 213 25.34 7.38 -3.38
C SER A 213 24.85 6.15 -2.64
N SER A 214 23.81 5.46 -3.13
CA SER A 214 23.28 4.23 -2.51
C SER A 214 24.23 3.04 -2.73
N ASP A 215 24.99 3.06 -3.84
CA ASP A 215 25.96 2.03 -4.19
C ASP A 215 27.41 2.49 -4.07
N ASN A 216 27.57 3.73 -3.57
CA ASN A 216 28.90 4.36 -3.40
C ASN A 216 29.64 4.58 -4.73
N ILE A 217 28.88 4.84 -5.81
CA ILE A 217 29.41 5.17 -7.14
C ILE A 217 29.66 6.68 -7.19
N PRO A 218 30.90 7.14 -7.47
CA PRO A 218 31.29 8.53 -7.23
C PRO A 218 30.63 9.54 -8.18
N GLY A 219 30.55 9.24 -9.48
CA GLY A 219 30.16 10.22 -10.50
C GLY A 219 31.09 11.41 -10.56
N VAL A 220 30.62 12.54 -11.14
CA VAL A 220 31.36 13.81 -11.21
C VAL A 220 30.86 14.77 -10.14
N PRO A 221 31.70 15.25 -9.22
CA PRO A 221 31.30 16.17 -8.16
C PRO A 221 30.61 17.44 -8.70
N GLY A 222 29.40 17.73 -8.16
CA GLY A 222 28.60 18.90 -8.55
C GLY A 222 27.77 18.73 -9.82
N ILE A 223 27.77 17.54 -10.43
CA ILE A 223 26.84 17.12 -11.49
C ILE A 223 25.75 16.25 -10.87
N GLY A 224 24.61 16.87 -10.57
CA GLY A 224 23.41 16.19 -10.11
C GLY A 224 22.51 15.76 -11.28
N PRO A 225 21.35 15.08 -11.00
CA PRO A 225 20.53 14.46 -12.03
C PRO A 225 20.09 15.41 -13.16
N LYS A 226 19.68 16.64 -12.85
CA LYS A 226 19.27 17.60 -13.88
C LYS A 226 20.39 18.01 -14.83
N LYS A 227 21.62 18.18 -14.30
CA LYS A 227 22.78 18.55 -15.12
C LYS A 227 23.30 17.37 -15.92
N ALA A 228 23.32 16.17 -15.33
CA ALA A 228 23.70 14.95 -16.03
C ALA A 228 22.77 14.70 -17.23
N ALA A 229 21.43 14.79 -17.02
CA ALA A 229 20.46 14.64 -18.08
C ALA A 229 20.67 15.69 -19.20
N ALA A 230 20.81 16.97 -18.84
CA ALA A 230 21.01 18.03 -19.81
C ALA A 230 22.28 17.82 -20.67
N LEU A 231 23.40 17.42 -20.05
CA LEU A 231 24.65 17.15 -20.77
C LEU A 231 24.53 15.94 -21.72
N ILE A 232 23.91 14.84 -21.25
CA ILE A 232 23.70 13.65 -22.10
C ILE A 232 22.78 13.97 -23.28
N VAL A 233 21.67 14.70 -23.04
CA VAL A 233 20.76 15.09 -24.13
C VAL A 233 21.41 16.05 -25.12
N GLU A 234 22.24 17.00 -24.64
CA GLU A 234 22.91 17.97 -25.48
C GLU A 234 24.01 17.35 -26.37
N TYR A 235 24.83 16.46 -25.79
CA TYR A 235 25.97 15.86 -26.48
C TYR A 235 25.74 14.42 -26.99
N GLY A 236 24.69 13.76 -26.56
CA GLY A 236 24.25 12.44 -27.03
C GLY A 236 24.79 11.27 -26.23
N SER A 237 25.96 11.33 -25.56
CA SER A 237 26.53 10.26 -24.74
C SER A 237 27.59 10.78 -23.78
N LEU A 238 27.98 10.00 -22.77
CA LEU A 238 29.07 10.33 -21.86
C LEU A 238 30.39 10.54 -22.62
N ASP A 239 30.67 9.72 -23.62
CA ASP A 239 31.89 9.86 -24.43
C ASP A 239 31.92 11.20 -25.19
N GLN A 240 30.78 11.63 -25.71
CA GLN A 240 30.66 12.94 -26.36
C GLN A 240 30.71 14.10 -25.36
N VAL A 241 30.09 13.94 -24.17
CA VAL A 241 30.23 14.93 -23.08
C VAL A 241 31.71 15.12 -22.70
N ILE A 242 32.48 14.04 -22.61
CA ILE A 242 33.91 14.07 -22.31
C ILE A 242 34.70 14.73 -23.46
N ALA A 243 34.39 14.37 -24.71
CA ALA A 243 35.06 14.95 -25.89
C ALA A 243 34.85 16.47 -26.00
N HIS A 244 33.70 16.97 -25.51
CA HIS A 244 33.37 18.40 -25.51
C HIS A 244 33.52 19.05 -24.12
N ALA A 245 34.27 18.43 -23.20
CA ALA A 245 34.41 18.91 -21.81
C ALA A 245 34.97 20.34 -21.70
N ASP A 246 35.74 20.81 -22.71
CA ASP A 246 36.26 22.17 -22.77
C ASP A 246 35.19 23.21 -23.14
N GLU A 247 34.09 22.81 -23.74
CA GLU A 247 32.95 23.67 -24.09
C GLU A 247 32.04 23.89 -22.89
N VAL A 248 32.06 22.98 -21.92
CA VAL A 248 31.24 23.05 -20.70
C VAL A 248 31.81 24.13 -19.77
N LYS A 249 31.05 25.22 -19.60
CA LYS A 249 31.49 26.40 -18.85
C LYS A 249 31.36 26.28 -17.34
N GLY A 250 32.15 27.05 -16.61
CA GLY A 250 32.06 27.23 -15.17
C GLY A 250 32.49 25.99 -14.38
N LYS A 251 32.08 25.94 -13.10
CA LYS A 251 32.51 24.89 -12.16
C LYS A 251 32.15 23.47 -12.59
N VAL A 252 31.09 23.31 -13.35
CA VAL A 252 30.67 22.01 -13.92
C VAL A 252 31.71 21.48 -14.89
N GLY A 253 32.17 22.31 -15.83
CA GLY A 253 33.19 21.93 -16.79
C GLY A 253 34.58 21.69 -16.14
N GLU A 254 34.94 22.51 -15.13
CA GLU A 254 36.15 22.26 -14.34
C GLU A 254 36.12 20.90 -13.65
N ASN A 255 34.99 20.59 -12.97
CA ASN A 255 34.82 19.31 -12.28
C ASN A 255 34.79 18.15 -13.27
N LEU A 256 34.09 18.30 -14.41
CA LEU A 256 34.03 17.26 -15.44
C LEU A 256 35.45 16.90 -15.93
N ARG A 257 36.27 17.90 -16.32
CA ARG A 257 37.66 17.67 -16.77
C ARG A 257 38.55 17.04 -15.69
N ALA A 258 38.31 17.38 -14.42
CA ALA A 258 39.08 16.85 -13.30
C ALA A 258 38.72 15.42 -12.91
N HIS A 259 37.49 14.94 -13.29
CA HIS A 259 36.93 13.67 -12.85
C HIS A 259 36.46 12.79 -14.03
N ILE A 260 37.15 12.85 -15.18
CA ILE A 260 36.81 12.01 -16.35
C ILE A 260 36.91 10.53 -16.00
N ASP A 261 38.01 10.13 -15.33
CA ASP A 261 38.23 8.73 -14.93
C ASP A 261 37.14 8.23 -13.96
N ASP A 262 36.69 9.09 -13.03
CA ASP A 262 35.61 8.78 -12.11
C ASP A 262 34.26 8.58 -12.87
N ALA A 263 34.00 9.41 -13.89
CA ALA A 263 32.82 9.28 -14.72
C ALA A 263 32.81 7.98 -15.53
N LEU A 264 33.94 7.64 -16.15
CA LEU A 264 34.08 6.38 -16.91
C LEU A 264 34.00 5.16 -16.01
N LEU A 265 34.64 5.19 -14.84
CA LEU A 265 34.53 4.14 -13.84
C LEU A 265 33.08 3.98 -13.35
N SER A 266 32.42 5.09 -13.03
CA SER A 266 31.02 5.10 -12.57
C SER A 266 30.08 4.50 -13.59
N ARG A 267 30.20 4.85 -14.87
CA ARG A 267 29.47 4.23 -15.97
C ARG A 267 29.68 2.71 -16.00
N LYS A 268 30.96 2.29 -15.95
CA LYS A 268 31.30 0.86 -16.01
C LYS A 268 30.72 0.06 -14.84
N VAL A 269 30.75 0.62 -13.63
CA VAL A 269 30.18 -0.02 -12.44
C VAL A 269 28.65 -0.05 -12.47
N ALA A 270 28.00 1.02 -12.96
CA ALA A 270 26.54 1.11 -13.08
C ALA A 270 25.96 0.30 -14.24
N THR A 271 26.79 -0.14 -15.19
CA THR A 271 26.33 -0.97 -16.31
C THR A 271 26.00 -2.38 -15.83
N ILE A 272 24.78 -2.82 -16.09
CA ILE A 272 24.33 -4.19 -15.81
C ILE A 272 24.97 -5.14 -16.82
N ARG A 273 25.58 -6.18 -16.32
CA ARG A 273 26.19 -7.23 -17.14
C ARG A 273 25.09 -8.16 -17.69
N THR A 274 25.27 -8.59 -18.92
CA THR A 274 24.29 -9.45 -19.62
C THR A 274 24.92 -10.76 -20.15
N ASP A 275 26.05 -11.13 -19.54
CA ASP A 275 26.92 -12.24 -19.98
C ASP A 275 27.10 -13.31 -18.87
N ALA A 276 26.21 -13.38 -17.89
CA ALA A 276 26.27 -14.38 -16.82
C ALA A 276 26.15 -15.80 -17.42
N PRO A 277 27.05 -16.74 -17.08
CA PRO A 277 27.02 -18.11 -17.59
C PRO A 277 25.92 -18.93 -16.90
N LEU A 278 24.68 -18.64 -17.23
CA LEU A 278 23.50 -19.30 -16.67
C LEU A 278 23.18 -20.58 -17.43
N ASP A 279 23.08 -21.69 -16.70
CA ASP A 279 22.63 -22.99 -17.22
C ASP A 279 21.13 -23.14 -16.96
N ILE A 280 20.32 -22.47 -17.79
CA ILE A 280 18.86 -22.53 -17.77
C ILE A 280 18.34 -22.46 -19.22
N ASN A 281 17.36 -23.32 -19.55
CA ASN A 281 16.60 -23.19 -20.76
C ASN A 281 15.31 -22.42 -20.47
N LEU A 282 15.04 -21.32 -21.21
CA LEU A 282 13.87 -20.49 -20.98
C LEU A 282 12.55 -21.21 -21.31
N ASP A 283 12.59 -22.22 -22.19
CA ASP A 283 11.42 -23.05 -22.48
C ASP A 283 10.98 -23.91 -21.28
N ASP A 284 11.89 -24.21 -20.35
CA ASP A 284 11.59 -24.99 -19.15
C ASP A 284 10.98 -24.15 -18.02
N ALA A 285 10.97 -22.84 -18.15
CA ALA A 285 10.41 -21.91 -17.16
C ALA A 285 8.89 -21.74 -17.27
N GLN A 286 8.15 -22.81 -17.55
CA GLN A 286 6.68 -22.77 -17.63
C GLN A 286 6.06 -22.59 -16.24
N PHE A 287 4.97 -21.82 -16.20
CA PHE A 287 4.24 -21.59 -14.95
C PHE A 287 2.75 -21.38 -15.26
N PRO A 288 1.84 -21.96 -14.47
CA PRO A 288 2.05 -22.88 -13.35
C PRO A 288 2.20 -24.36 -13.79
N THR A 289 3.12 -25.10 -13.21
CA THR A 289 3.34 -26.54 -13.47
C THR A 289 3.35 -27.40 -12.20
N PHE A 290 3.31 -26.78 -11.03
CA PHE A 290 3.46 -27.41 -9.72
C PHE A 290 2.26 -28.29 -9.30
N ASP A 291 2.50 -29.26 -8.38
CA ASP A 291 1.43 -30.02 -7.73
C ASP A 291 0.76 -29.17 -6.62
N PRO A 292 -0.57 -28.90 -6.73
CA PRO A 292 -1.29 -28.16 -5.70
C PRO A 292 -1.19 -28.75 -4.28
N ASN A 293 -1.06 -30.08 -4.15
CA ASN A 293 -0.98 -30.74 -2.84
C ASN A 293 0.35 -30.42 -2.12
N ASP A 294 1.46 -30.38 -2.85
CA ASP A 294 2.76 -30.02 -2.30
C ASP A 294 2.78 -28.57 -1.84
N VAL A 295 2.12 -27.68 -2.60
CA VAL A 295 1.95 -26.25 -2.25
C VAL A 295 1.10 -26.11 -0.98
N VAL A 296 -0.06 -26.76 -0.92
CA VAL A 296 -0.91 -26.75 0.29
C VAL A 296 -0.12 -27.18 1.51
N LYS A 297 0.64 -28.28 1.44
CA LYS A 297 1.44 -28.79 2.54
C LYS A 297 2.53 -27.80 2.99
N ALA A 298 3.30 -27.25 2.04
CA ALA A 298 4.44 -26.37 2.34
C ALA A 298 3.98 -25.02 2.90
N PHE A 299 2.96 -24.39 2.31
CA PHE A 299 2.47 -23.08 2.72
C PHE A 299 1.63 -23.14 4.01
N SER A 300 0.83 -24.20 4.21
CA SER A 300 0.07 -24.37 5.45
C SER A 300 0.99 -24.61 6.67
N ALA A 301 2.14 -25.25 6.51
CA ALA A 301 3.13 -25.39 7.57
C ALA A 301 3.67 -24.06 8.10
N LEU A 302 3.61 -22.99 7.28
CA LEU A 302 4.01 -21.64 7.64
C LEU A 302 2.81 -20.76 8.08
N GLY A 303 1.59 -21.32 8.12
CA GLY A 303 0.37 -20.59 8.45
C GLY A 303 -0.24 -19.78 7.28
N PHE A 304 0.21 -19.99 6.02
CA PHE A 304 -0.23 -19.23 4.84
C PHE A 304 -1.47 -19.83 4.16
N THR A 305 -2.51 -20.10 4.92
CA THR A 305 -3.72 -20.80 4.44
C THR A 305 -4.45 -20.06 3.30
N GLY A 306 -4.54 -18.73 3.35
CA GLY A 306 -5.19 -17.94 2.29
C GLY A 306 -4.45 -18.00 0.93
N MET A 307 -3.11 -18.11 0.96
CA MET A 307 -2.32 -18.21 -0.27
C MET A 307 -2.43 -19.56 -0.96
N THR A 308 -2.66 -20.65 -0.20
CA THR A 308 -2.76 -22.00 -0.76
C THR A 308 -3.90 -22.12 -1.77
N SER A 309 -5.05 -21.50 -1.48
CA SER A 309 -6.23 -21.52 -2.35
C SER A 309 -5.99 -20.77 -3.65
N ARG A 310 -5.29 -19.61 -3.61
CA ARG A 310 -4.94 -18.82 -4.79
C ARG A 310 -3.95 -19.57 -5.69
N LEU A 311 -2.89 -20.11 -5.10
CA LEU A 311 -1.87 -20.89 -5.84
C LEU A 311 -2.47 -22.16 -6.46
N ALA A 312 -3.30 -22.90 -5.72
CA ALA A 312 -3.96 -24.11 -6.23
C ALA A 312 -4.84 -23.83 -7.45
N ARG A 313 -5.54 -22.69 -7.47
CA ARG A 313 -6.35 -22.25 -8.64
C ARG A 313 -5.48 -21.96 -9.86
N MET A 314 -4.30 -21.38 -9.71
CA MET A 314 -3.39 -21.11 -10.83
C MET A 314 -2.97 -22.38 -11.56
N ALA A 315 -2.80 -23.51 -10.85
CA ALA A 315 -2.46 -24.80 -11.45
C ALA A 315 -3.63 -25.52 -12.15
N GLY A 316 -4.79 -24.87 -12.33
CA GLY A 316 -5.97 -25.48 -12.92
C GLY A 316 -6.61 -26.58 -12.07
N GLY A 317 -6.15 -26.74 -10.84
CA GLY A 317 -6.73 -27.63 -9.85
C GLY A 317 -8.06 -27.06 -9.38
N SER A 318 -9.13 -27.86 -9.47
CA SER A 318 -10.33 -27.57 -8.70
C SER A 318 -9.90 -27.57 -7.23
N ALA A 319 -9.87 -26.39 -6.61
CA ALA A 319 -9.48 -26.23 -5.19
C ALA A 319 -10.31 -27.15 -4.24
N ALA A 320 -11.42 -27.69 -4.72
CA ALA A 320 -12.26 -28.63 -4.01
C ALA A 320 -11.61 -30.01 -3.76
N GLY A 321 -10.64 -30.44 -4.54
CA GLY A 321 -10.04 -31.78 -4.40
C GLY A 321 -8.82 -31.84 -3.48
N ALA A 322 -7.98 -30.80 -3.47
CA ALA A 322 -6.72 -30.81 -2.74
C ALA A 322 -6.86 -30.36 -1.26
N VAL A 323 -7.79 -29.45 -0.97
CA VAL A 323 -8.08 -28.97 0.40
C VAL A 323 -8.93 -29.99 1.18
N ALA A 324 -9.66 -30.87 0.49
CA ALA A 324 -10.58 -31.82 1.13
C ALA A 324 -9.92 -32.96 1.92
N GLN A 325 -8.60 -33.15 1.82
CA GLN A 325 -7.92 -34.26 2.52
C GLN A 325 -7.23 -33.87 3.83
N THR A 326 -7.07 -32.58 4.16
CA THR A 326 -6.38 -32.14 5.38
C THR A 326 -7.10 -31.07 6.21
N ALA A 327 -8.21 -30.51 5.71
CA ALA A 327 -9.09 -29.64 6.49
C ALA A 327 -10.50 -30.23 6.54
N SER A 328 -11.13 -30.22 7.70
CA SER A 328 -12.59 -30.35 7.79
C SER A 328 -13.19 -29.39 6.77
N ALA A 329 -14.01 -29.91 5.83
CA ALA A 329 -14.52 -29.21 4.66
C ALA A 329 -14.86 -27.74 4.97
N THR A 330 -14.11 -26.81 4.39
CA THR A 330 -14.47 -25.38 4.45
C THR A 330 -15.74 -25.23 3.63
N PRO A 331 -16.89 -24.84 4.21
CA PRO A 331 -18.13 -24.76 3.47
C PRO A 331 -18.04 -23.69 2.40
N ALA A 332 -18.47 -23.99 1.18
CA ALA A 332 -18.62 -22.98 0.13
C ALA A 332 -19.62 -21.91 0.59
N LEU A 333 -19.43 -20.66 0.14
CA LEU A 333 -20.33 -19.57 0.47
C LEU A 333 -21.78 -19.95 0.09
N PRO A 334 -22.73 -20.01 1.03
CA PRO A 334 -24.09 -20.53 0.78
C PRO A 334 -24.96 -19.44 0.13
N ILE A 335 -24.84 -19.25 -1.18
CA ILE A 335 -25.69 -18.31 -1.93
C ILE A 335 -27.08 -18.92 -2.09
N PRO A 336 -28.16 -18.25 -1.60
CA PRO A 336 -29.53 -18.74 -1.81
C PRO A 336 -29.88 -18.74 -3.30
N SER A 337 -30.55 -19.80 -3.75
CA SER A 337 -31.02 -19.93 -5.14
C SER A 337 -32.38 -19.24 -5.40
N VAL A 338 -33.00 -18.71 -4.37
CA VAL A 338 -34.33 -18.09 -4.45
C VAL A 338 -34.19 -16.59 -4.27
N PHE A 339 -34.70 -15.83 -5.25
CA PHE A 339 -34.76 -14.37 -5.22
C PHE A 339 -36.19 -13.92 -5.03
N LEU A 340 -36.44 -13.04 -4.05
CA LEU A 340 -37.77 -12.54 -3.72
C LEU A 340 -37.77 -11.01 -3.69
N GLN A 341 -38.88 -10.42 -4.17
CA GLN A 341 -39.09 -8.97 -4.21
C GLN A 341 -40.48 -8.62 -3.70
N ALA A 342 -40.73 -7.38 -3.35
CA ALA A 342 -42.02 -6.83 -2.93
C ALA A 342 -42.70 -7.62 -1.81
N GLY A 343 -43.95 -8.06 -1.99
CA GLY A 343 -44.77 -8.75 -0.97
C GLY A 343 -44.18 -10.10 -0.53
N ASP A 344 -43.60 -10.86 -1.45
CA ASP A 344 -42.96 -12.15 -1.15
C ASP A 344 -41.70 -11.97 -0.32
N ALA A 345 -40.90 -10.93 -0.58
CA ALA A 345 -39.76 -10.58 0.25
C ALA A 345 -40.19 -10.22 1.69
N SER A 346 -41.28 -9.46 1.84
CA SER A 346 -41.82 -9.10 3.17
C SER A 346 -42.30 -10.30 3.95
N ALA A 347 -42.95 -11.27 3.31
CA ALA A 347 -43.38 -12.50 3.93
C ALA A 347 -42.19 -13.38 4.36
N ALA A 348 -41.19 -13.53 3.51
CA ALA A 348 -39.98 -14.28 3.81
C ALA A 348 -39.15 -13.62 4.94
N LEU A 349 -39.06 -12.29 4.99
CA LEU A 349 -38.45 -11.56 6.10
C LEU A 349 -39.19 -11.82 7.41
N THR A 350 -40.54 -11.82 7.40
CA THR A 350 -41.34 -12.12 8.58
C THR A 350 -41.02 -13.52 9.11
N ALA A 351 -40.97 -14.52 8.23
CA ALA A 351 -40.65 -15.89 8.61
C ALA A 351 -39.24 -16.02 9.20
N ALA A 352 -38.26 -15.35 8.63
CA ALA A 352 -36.87 -15.35 9.13
C ALA A 352 -36.76 -14.71 10.53
N ILE A 353 -37.49 -13.61 10.77
CA ILE A 353 -37.55 -12.95 12.10
C ILE A 353 -38.22 -13.88 13.12
N GLU A 354 -39.36 -14.49 12.78
CA GLU A 354 -40.08 -15.42 13.67
C GLU A 354 -39.23 -16.66 14.02
N ASN A 355 -38.41 -17.13 13.08
CA ASN A 355 -37.48 -18.23 13.30
C ASN A 355 -36.21 -17.85 14.04
N GLN A 356 -36.01 -16.58 14.39
CA GLN A 356 -34.80 -16.04 15.03
C GLN A 356 -33.51 -16.32 14.22
N GLU A 357 -33.63 -16.36 12.89
CA GLU A 357 -32.46 -16.54 12.00
C GLU A 357 -31.53 -15.33 12.06
N TRP A 358 -30.22 -15.55 11.92
CA TRP A 358 -29.30 -14.47 11.54
C TRP A 358 -29.56 -14.09 10.09
N ILE A 359 -29.87 -12.84 9.84
CA ILE A 359 -30.03 -12.31 8.50
C ILE A 359 -28.86 -11.40 8.12
N GLY A 360 -28.34 -11.61 6.93
CA GLY A 360 -27.31 -10.72 6.39
C GLY A 360 -27.95 -9.49 5.74
N VAL A 361 -27.40 -8.32 5.98
CA VAL A 361 -27.96 -7.04 5.50
C VAL A 361 -26.88 -6.20 4.85
N ALA A 362 -27.15 -5.67 3.66
CA ALA A 362 -26.30 -4.67 2.99
C ALA A 362 -27.13 -3.75 2.10
N GLU A 363 -26.64 -2.53 1.89
CA GLU A 363 -27.24 -1.57 0.98
C GLU A 363 -26.36 -1.33 -0.25
N ASP A 364 -26.99 -1.01 -1.39
CA ASP A 364 -26.25 -0.49 -2.54
C ASP A 364 -25.77 0.92 -2.19
N SER A 365 -24.46 1.14 -2.23
CA SER A 365 -23.89 2.45 -2.10
C SER A 365 -23.97 3.23 -3.43
N ALA A 366 -24.04 4.55 -3.36
CA ALA A 366 -23.96 5.40 -4.56
C ALA A 366 -22.60 5.23 -5.30
N ALA A 367 -21.57 4.76 -4.60
CA ALA A 367 -20.26 4.44 -5.16
C ALA A 367 -20.28 3.16 -6.01
N ASP A 368 -21.08 2.17 -5.64
CA ASP A 368 -21.21 0.91 -6.37
C ASP A 368 -21.95 1.08 -7.71
N ALA A 369 -22.73 2.16 -7.87
CA ALA A 369 -23.62 2.36 -9.02
C ALA A 369 -23.00 3.22 -10.14
N GLY A 370 -21.87 3.90 -9.95
CA GLY A 370 -21.25 4.79 -10.95
C GLY A 370 -22.17 5.91 -11.45
N ALA A 371 -23.25 6.22 -10.73
CA ALA A 371 -24.35 7.06 -11.19
C ALA A 371 -24.26 8.49 -10.67
N LEU A 372 -24.42 9.45 -11.58
CA LEU A 372 -24.43 10.90 -11.31
C LEU A 372 -25.75 11.39 -10.66
N PHE A 373 -26.75 10.54 -10.47
CA PHE A 373 -28.06 10.88 -9.94
C PHE A 373 -28.48 9.92 -8.84
N SER A 374 -29.20 10.41 -7.83
CA SER A 374 -29.79 9.64 -6.73
C SER A 374 -30.60 8.45 -7.26
N LEU A 375 -30.03 7.27 -7.19
CA LEU A 375 -30.75 6.02 -7.40
C LEU A 375 -31.65 5.78 -6.20
N SER A 376 -32.81 5.15 -6.42
CA SER A 376 -33.67 4.72 -5.32
C SER A 376 -32.87 3.76 -4.43
N ARG A 377 -32.90 3.99 -3.12
CA ARG A 377 -32.26 3.14 -2.11
C ARG A 377 -32.64 1.69 -2.30
N THR A 378 -31.67 0.79 -2.32
CA THR A 378 -31.90 -0.66 -2.40
C THR A 378 -31.27 -1.35 -1.19
N LEU A 379 -32.07 -2.13 -0.46
CA LEU A 379 -31.64 -2.96 0.66
C LEU A 379 -31.67 -4.42 0.24
N TRP A 380 -30.56 -5.10 0.41
CA TRP A 380 -30.44 -6.54 0.21
C TRP A 380 -30.40 -7.27 1.55
N VAL A 381 -31.20 -8.33 1.66
CA VAL A 381 -31.32 -9.14 2.88
C VAL A 381 -31.14 -10.61 2.52
N SER A 382 -30.16 -11.26 3.12
CA SER A 382 -29.92 -12.70 2.97
C SER A 382 -30.50 -13.47 4.17
N THR A 383 -31.42 -14.38 3.90
CA THR A 383 -31.93 -15.37 4.86
C THR A 383 -31.31 -16.74 4.57
N GLU A 384 -31.59 -17.76 5.35
CA GLU A 384 -31.14 -19.13 5.04
C GLU A 384 -31.67 -19.64 3.69
N LYS A 385 -32.86 -19.21 3.27
CA LYS A 385 -33.58 -19.78 2.13
C LYS A 385 -33.62 -18.87 0.92
N ALA A 386 -33.51 -17.54 1.11
CA ALA A 386 -33.75 -16.59 0.04
C ALA A 386 -32.88 -15.34 0.18
N LEU A 387 -32.62 -14.70 -0.96
CA LEU A 387 -32.09 -13.36 -1.08
C LEU A 387 -33.26 -12.40 -1.40
N LEU A 388 -33.48 -11.41 -0.55
CA LEU A 388 -34.60 -10.50 -0.59
C LEU A 388 -34.13 -9.11 -1.04
N LYS A 389 -34.91 -8.47 -1.92
CA LYS A 389 -34.67 -7.11 -2.41
C LYS A 389 -35.79 -6.17 -1.98
N PHE A 390 -35.45 -5.05 -1.37
CA PHE A 390 -36.35 -3.95 -1.04
C PHE A 390 -35.85 -2.67 -1.67
N GLU A 391 -36.77 -1.87 -2.25
CA GLU A 391 -36.43 -0.64 -2.97
C GLU A 391 -37.21 0.56 -2.43
N GLY A 392 -36.60 1.75 -2.49
CA GLY A 392 -37.22 3.01 -2.13
C GLY A 392 -37.72 3.07 -0.67
N GLU A 393 -38.97 3.47 -0.47
CA GLU A 393 -39.58 3.55 0.87
C GLU A 393 -39.67 2.19 1.56
N ASN A 394 -39.85 1.12 0.78
CA ASN A 394 -39.90 -0.25 1.32
C ASN A 394 -38.52 -0.67 1.87
N ALA A 395 -37.42 -0.21 1.31
CA ALA A 395 -36.08 -0.47 1.84
C ALA A 395 -35.92 0.16 3.23
N THR A 396 -36.34 1.42 3.39
CA THR A 396 -36.31 2.09 4.69
C THR A 396 -37.23 1.42 5.72
N ALA A 397 -38.45 1.05 5.33
CA ALA A 397 -39.40 0.36 6.20
C ALA A 397 -38.87 -1.02 6.62
N ALA A 398 -38.26 -1.77 5.69
CA ALA A 398 -37.64 -3.06 5.97
C ALA A 398 -36.45 -2.91 6.93
N LEU A 399 -35.55 -1.95 6.70
CA LEU A 399 -34.43 -1.72 7.60
C LEU A 399 -34.88 -1.36 9.02
N LEU A 400 -35.84 -0.44 9.16
CA LEU A 400 -36.39 -0.07 10.47
C LEU A 400 -36.99 -1.27 11.21
N ARG A 401 -37.67 -2.16 10.49
CA ARG A 401 -38.22 -3.38 11.06
C ARG A 401 -37.13 -4.37 11.47
N ILE A 402 -36.14 -4.58 10.59
CA ILE A 402 -34.98 -5.46 10.82
C ILE A 402 -34.25 -5.03 12.09
N LEU A 403 -33.90 -3.75 12.21
CA LEU A 403 -33.19 -3.21 13.37
C LEU A 403 -33.96 -3.36 14.68
N ARG A 404 -35.32 -3.41 14.66
CA ARG A 404 -36.15 -3.60 15.84
C ARG A 404 -36.35 -5.05 16.24
N GLU A 405 -36.43 -5.95 15.26
CA GLU A 405 -37.00 -7.28 15.47
C GLU A 405 -36.05 -8.43 15.13
N ALA A 406 -35.09 -8.22 14.22
CA ALA A 406 -34.26 -9.28 13.68
C ALA A 406 -32.90 -9.42 14.36
N ARG A 407 -32.23 -10.56 14.16
CA ARG A 407 -30.79 -10.77 14.40
C ARG A 407 -30.05 -10.44 13.12
N ILE A 408 -29.15 -9.48 13.17
CA ILE A 408 -28.53 -8.86 12.00
C ILE A 408 -27.04 -9.17 11.94
N ALA A 409 -26.57 -9.57 10.76
CA ALA A 409 -25.17 -9.62 10.42
C ALA A 409 -24.88 -8.63 9.27
N ALA A 410 -23.84 -7.82 9.41
CA ALA A 410 -23.38 -6.91 8.36
C ALA A 410 -21.86 -6.78 8.39
N ASP A 411 -21.31 -6.31 7.29
CA ASP A 411 -19.90 -5.96 7.18
C ASP A 411 -19.55 -4.64 7.89
N ASP A 412 -20.54 -3.75 8.04
CA ASP A 412 -20.46 -2.52 8.83
C ASP A 412 -21.86 -2.22 9.42
N VAL A 413 -22.10 -2.70 10.63
CA VAL A 413 -23.36 -2.46 11.34
C VAL A 413 -23.56 -0.98 11.65
N LYS A 414 -22.49 -0.26 11.97
CA LYS A 414 -22.57 1.16 12.30
C LYS A 414 -23.03 2.01 11.10
N ALA A 415 -22.60 1.66 9.89
CA ALA A 415 -23.12 2.28 8.67
C ALA A 415 -24.64 2.09 8.53
N LEU A 416 -25.17 0.88 8.79
CA LEU A 416 -26.62 0.64 8.79
C LEU A 416 -27.36 1.47 9.86
N LEU A 417 -26.75 1.70 11.02
CA LEU A 417 -27.33 2.56 12.07
C LEU A 417 -27.42 4.02 11.60
N HIS A 418 -26.43 4.52 10.86
CA HIS A 418 -26.44 5.87 10.30
C HIS A 418 -27.51 6.06 9.21
N GLU A 419 -27.94 5.02 8.54
CA GLU A 419 -29.04 5.09 7.58
C GLU A 419 -30.41 5.44 8.21
N VAL A 420 -30.60 5.10 9.47
CA VAL A 420 -31.81 5.41 10.22
C VAL A 420 -31.62 6.55 11.24
N SER A 421 -30.37 6.86 11.54
CA SER A 421 -29.94 7.94 12.43
C SER A 421 -28.75 8.69 11.80
N PRO A 422 -28.99 9.51 10.74
CA PRO A 422 -27.93 10.14 9.96
C PRO A 422 -26.96 10.96 10.81
N VAL A 423 -25.67 10.94 10.45
CA VAL A 423 -24.64 11.75 11.12
C VAL A 423 -24.91 13.24 10.98
N ASP A 424 -25.51 13.66 9.85
CA ASP A 424 -26.01 15.02 9.72
C ASP A 424 -27.28 15.19 10.58
N SER A 425 -27.13 15.86 11.72
CA SER A 425 -28.23 16.06 12.67
C SER A 425 -29.32 17.02 12.17
N SER A 426 -29.12 17.68 11.03
CA SER A 426 -30.17 18.43 10.31
C SER A 426 -31.20 17.49 9.67
N GLU A 427 -30.82 16.25 9.40
CA GLU A 427 -31.75 15.23 8.94
C GLU A 427 -32.52 14.58 10.10
N PRO A 428 -33.82 14.31 9.91
CA PRO A 428 -34.62 13.70 10.98
C PRO A 428 -34.19 12.28 11.27
N GLN A 429 -34.01 11.97 12.55
CA GLN A 429 -33.78 10.63 13.02
C GLN A 429 -35.06 9.79 12.81
N LYS A 430 -34.95 8.65 12.11
CA LYS A 430 -36.05 7.75 11.82
C LYS A 430 -36.28 6.74 12.95
N MET A 431 -35.24 6.48 13.75
CA MET A 431 -35.23 5.55 14.87
C MET A 431 -34.22 5.98 15.93
N ASP A 432 -34.58 5.83 17.20
CA ASP A 432 -33.62 5.97 18.29
C ASP A 432 -32.74 4.72 18.37
N ILE A 433 -31.50 4.86 17.92
CA ILE A 433 -30.54 3.76 17.83
C ILE A 433 -30.01 3.30 19.19
N GLU A 434 -30.10 4.15 20.24
CA GLU A 434 -29.72 3.78 21.61
C GLU A 434 -30.69 2.75 22.23
N THR A 435 -31.86 2.54 21.60
CA THR A 435 -32.86 1.54 22.04
C THR A 435 -32.71 0.19 21.35
N ILE A 436 -31.76 0.01 20.45
CA ILE A 436 -31.53 -1.23 19.72
C ILE A 436 -30.94 -2.27 20.67
N ASP A 437 -31.49 -3.48 20.62
CA ASP A 437 -30.95 -4.63 21.31
C ASP A 437 -29.64 -5.11 20.65
N SER A 438 -28.51 -4.73 21.23
CA SER A 438 -27.20 -5.02 20.68
C SER A 438 -26.85 -6.51 20.66
N ASP A 439 -27.57 -7.37 21.44
CA ASP A 439 -27.39 -8.83 21.39
C ASP A 439 -27.89 -9.42 20.06
N ARG A 440 -28.57 -8.61 19.26
CA ARG A 440 -29.03 -8.98 17.90
C ARG A 440 -28.12 -8.48 16.81
N LEU A 441 -27.01 -7.81 17.14
CA LEU A 441 -26.06 -7.27 16.18
C LEU A 441 -24.85 -8.18 16.04
N PHE A 442 -24.38 -8.34 14.82
CA PHE A 442 -23.14 -9.04 14.49
C PHE A 442 -22.39 -8.27 13.40
N ASP A 443 -21.33 -7.59 13.78
CA ASP A 443 -20.43 -6.93 12.85
C ASP A 443 -19.26 -7.88 12.51
N THR A 444 -19.16 -8.26 11.23
CA THR A 444 -18.15 -9.25 10.81
C THR A 444 -16.73 -8.69 10.87
N GLY A 445 -16.56 -7.38 10.62
CA GLY A 445 -15.27 -6.70 10.71
C GLY A 445 -14.77 -6.65 12.16
N VAL A 446 -15.64 -6.30 13.12
CA VAL A 446 -15.30 -6.27 14.55
C VAL A 446 -15.01 -7.68 15.09
N ALA A 447 -15.81 -8.68 14.67
CA ALA A 447 -15.57 -10.07 15.05
C ALA A 447 -14.19 -10.57 14.58
N ALA A 448 -13.83 -10.28 13.33
CA ALA A 448 -12.55 -10.66 12.77
C ALA A 448 -11.38 -9.86 13.38
N TYR A 449 -11.59 -8.59 13.73
CA TYR A 449 -10.60 -7.77 14.41
C TYR A 449 -10.22 -8.35 15.79
N LEU A 450 -11.15 -8.84 16.55
CA LEU A 450 -10.83 -9.48 17.84
C LEU A 450 -9.97 -10.73 17.68
N LEU A 451 -10.14 -11.48 16.59
CA LEU A 451 -9.34 -12.67 16.29
C LEU A 451 -7.95 -12.35 15.75
N GLU A 452 -7.81 -11.28 14.94
CA GLU A 452 -6.58 -10.93 14.23
C GLU A 452 -6.41 -9.39 14.18
N SER A 453 -6.24 -8.74 15.33
CA SER A 453 -6.19 -7.27 15.47
C SER A 453 -5.07 -6.58 14.68
N ASP A 454 -4.15 -7.32 14.15
CA ASP A 454 -2.99 -6.87 13.38
C ASP A 454 -3.21 -6.83 11.85
N ARG A 455 -4.36 -7.26 11.36
CA ARG A 455 -4.70 -7.14 9.94
C ARG A 455 -4.82 -5.69 9.49
N SER A 456 -4.45 -5.45 8.24
CA SER A 456 -4.56 -4.13 7.62
C SER A 456 -5.97 -3.78 7.14
N SER A 457 -6.85 -4.77 6.96
CA SER A 457 -8.25 -4.61 6.54
C SER A 457 -9.10 -5.76 7.05
N PHE A 458 -10.36 -5.45 7.35
CA PHE A 458 -11.42 -6.37 7.74
C PHE A 458 -12.61 -6.30 6.77
N ASP A 459 -12.35 -5.96 5.51
CA ASP A 459 -13.37 -5.94 4.48
C ASP A 459 -13.92 -7.36 4.20
N ILE A 460 -15.18 -7.40 3.75
CA ILE A 460 -15.91 -8.64 3.61
C ILE A 460 -15.28 -9.61 2.59
N ASN A 461 -14.64 -9.10 1.54
CA ASN A 461 -13.98 -9.91 0.53
C ASN A 461 -12.79 -10.66 1.14
N GLY A 462 -11.94 -9.93 1.88
CA GLY A 462 -10.81 -10.50 2.58
C GLY A 462 -11.23 -11.50 3.68
N LEU A 463 -12.38 -11.29 4.32
CA LEU A 463 -12.90 -12.22 5.32
C LEU A 463 -13.46 -13.50 4.67
N VAL A 464 -14.14 -13.39 3.54
CA VAL A 464 -14.62 -14.57 2.78
C VAL A 464 -13.42 -15.38 2.29
N GLU A 465 -12.41 -14.74 1.72
CA GLU A 465 -11.19 -15.43 1.32
C GLU A 465 -10.51 -16.14 2.49
N LEU A 466 -10.42 -15.49 3.65
CA LEU A 466 -9.79 -16.04 4.84
C LEU A 466 -10.53 -17.26 5.41
N TYR A 467 -11.86 -17.16 5.55
CA TYR A 467 -12.64 -18.14 6.28
C TYR A 467 -13.33 -19.19 5.42
N PHE A 468 -13.54 -18.90 4.13
CA PHE A 468 -14.14 -19.83 3.16
C PHE A 468 -13.15 -20.32 2.10
N GLY A 469 -11.93 -19.73 2.03
CA GLY A 469 -10.89 -20.13 1.07
C GLY A 469 -11.24 -19.82 -0.39
N SER A 470 -12.22 -18.95 -0.64
CA SER A 470 -12.66 -18.54 -1.98
C SER A 470 -12.93 -17.04 -2.00
N GLU A 471 -12.76 -16.40 -3.14
CA GLU A 471 -13.21 -15.02 -3.33
C GLU A 471 -14.73 -14.95 -3.39
N LEU A 472 -15.29 -13.76 -3.09
CA LEU A 472 -16.69 -13.50 -3.43
C LEU A 472 -16.87 -13.66 -4.95
N PRO A 473 -17.97 -14.26 -5.41
CA PRO A 473 -18.27 -14.32 -6.84
C PRO A 473 -18.31 -12.93 -7.46
N GLU A 474 -17.99 -12.84 -8.75
CA GLU A 474 -18.15 -11.60 -9.49
C GLU A 474 -19.62 -11.14 -9.46
N PRO A 475 -19.88 -9.86 -9.19
CA PRO A 475 -21.24 -9.33 -9.20
C PRO A 475 -21.89 -9.47 -10.58
N THR A 476 -23.19 -9.75 -10.60
CA THR A 476 -24.01 -9.81 -11.82
C THR A 476 -25.20 -8.84 -11.68
N ASP A 477 -25.92 -8.58 -12.79
CA ASP A 477 -27.13 -7.76 -12.75
C ASP A 477 -28.21 -8.33 -11.82
N GLU A 478 -28.24 -9.65 -11.64
CA GLU A 478 -29.19 -10.34 -10.76
C GLU A 478 -28.69 -10.36 -9.30
N ILE A 479 -27.37 -10.48 -9.09
CA ILE A 479 -26.72 -10.54 -7.78
C ILE A 479 -25.63 -9.47 -7.71
N PRO A 480 -25.97 -8.22 -7.39
CA PRO A 480 -24.97 -7.15 -7.27
C PRO A 480 -24.08 -7.32 -6.04
N ALA A 481 -23.04 -6.51 -5.95
CA ALA A 481 -22.04 -6.57 -4.87
C ALA A 481 -22.67 -6.47 -3.47
N ALA A 482 -23.67 -5.62 -3.28
CA ALA A 482 -24.37 -5.52 -1.99
C ALA A 482 -25.10 -6.80 -1.61
N ALA A 483 -25.74 -7.48 -2.58
CA ALA A 483 -26.38 -8.77 -2.35
C ALA A 483 -25.37 -9.83 -1.89
N LEU A 484 -24.19 -9.87 -2.52
CA LEU A 484 -23.10 -10.78 -2.13
C LEU A 484 -22.55 -10.43 -0.75
N ARG A 485 -22.44 -9.14 -0.39
CA ARG A 485 -22.04 -8.71 0.97
C ARG A 485 -23.05 -9.21 2.01
N ALA A 486 -24.35 -9.07 1.77
CA ALA A 486 -25.37 -9.58 2.67
C ALA A 486 -25.29 -11.12 2.87
N VAL A 487 -25.06 -11.87 1.79
CA VAL A 487 -24.86 -13.33 1.85
C VAL A 487 -23.62 -13.67 2.67
N ALA A 488 -22.50 -13.00 2.41
CA ALA A 488 -21.24 -13.23 3.08
C ALA A 488 -21.32 -12.92 4.58
N ALA A 489 -21.92 -11.77 4.94
CA ALA A 489 -22.09 -11.37 6.33
C ALA A 489 -22.86 -12.44 7.13
N ARG A 490 -23.98 -12.94 6.59
CA ARG A 490 -24.73 -14.02 7.23
C ARG A 490 -23.93 -15.31 7.35
N ALA A 491 -23.24 -15.70 6.28
CA ALA A 491 -22.47 -16.95 6.24
C ALA A 491 -21.28 -16.95 7.20
N LEU A 492 -20.68 -15.80 7.46
CA LEU A 492 -19.55 -15.63 8.39
C LEU A 492 -19.96 -15.79 9.86
N VAL A 493 -21.24 -15.55 10.22
CA VAL A 493 -21.68 -15.61 11.62
C VAL A 493 -21.29 -16.91 12.32
N PRO A 494 -21.68 -18.10 11.87
CA PRO A 494 -21.36 -19.35 12.58
C PRO A 494 -19.84 -19.61 12.62
N VAL A 495 -19.12 -19.23 11.59
CA VAL A 495 -17.67 -19.43 11.51
C VAL A 495 -16.94 -18.54 12.51
N LEU A 496 -17.24 -17.24 12.52
CA LEU A 496 -16.63 -16.27 13.43
C LEU A 496 -17.04 -16.52 14.88
N THR A 497 -18.31 -16.84 15.13
CA THR A 497 -18.78 -17.20 16.48
C THR A 497 -17.96 -18.36 17.04
N LYS A 498 -17.82 -19.44 16.26
CA LYS A 498 -17.03 -20.60 16.70
C LYS A 498 -15.58 -20.25 17.00
N LYS A 499 -14.95 -19.42 16.16
CA LYS A 499 -13.57 -18.98 16.38
C LYS A 499 -13.43 -18.08 17.60
N LEU A 500 -14.38 -17.16 17.84
CA LEU A 500 -14.41 -16.32 19.04
C LEU A 500 -14.61 -17.16 20.32
N GLU A 501 -15.42 -18.23 20.26
CA GLU A 501 -15.54 -19.19 21.36
C GLU A 501 -14.22 -19.91 21.64
N ASP A 502 -13.56 -20.43 20.58
CA ASP A 502 -12.31 -21.17 20.69
C ASP A 502 -11.16 -20.27 21.19
N ASP A 503 -11.16 -18.99 20.83
CA ASP A 503 -10.22 -17.96 21.30
C ASP A 503 -10.54 -17.46 22.72
N GLY A 504 -11.77 -17.63 23.21
CA GLY A 504 -12.24 -17.09 24.49
C GLY A 504 -12.64 -15.61 24.44
N SER A 505 -12.77 -15.02 23.25
CA SER A 505 -13.11 -13.60 23.04
C SER A 505 -14.60 -13.35 22.73
N LEU A 506 -15.44 -14.40 22.68
CA LEU A 506 -16.87 -14.27 22.39
C LEU A 506 -17.59 -13.37 23.41
N GLU A 507 -17.29 -13.48 24.70
CA GLU A 507 -17.88 -12.63 25.74
C GLU A 507 -17.52 -11.16 25.51
N LEU A 508 -16.25 -10.86 25.19
CA LEU A 508 -15.80 -9.51 24.86
C LEU A 508 -16.57 -8.96 23.64
N PHE A 509 -16.71 -9.77 22.59
CA PHE A 509 -17.45 -9.39 21.40
C PHE A 509 -18.91 -9.03 21.72
N THR A 510 -19.62 -9.88 22.44
CA THR A 510 -21.07 -9.68 22.68
C THR A 510 -21.35 -8.65 23.77
N SER A 511 -20.59 -8.68 24.87
CA SER A 511 -20.88 -7.84 26.05
C SER A 511 -20.27 -6.43 25.98
N LEU A 512 -19.26 -6.20 25.13
CA LEU A 512 -18.61 -4.91 24.97
C LEU A 512 -18.71 -4.38 23.54
N GLU A 513 -18.13 -5.08 22.56
CA GLU A 513 -17.95 -4.52 21.21
C GLU A 513 -19.28 -4.26 20.50
N MET A 514 -20.22 -5.21 20.56
CA MET A 514 -21.54 -5.01 19.97
C MET A 514 -22.37 -3.96 20.73
N GLN A 515 -22.26 -3.91 22.06
CA GLN A 515 -22.92 -2.89 22.88
C GLN A 515 -22.39 -1.47 22.59
N LEU A 516 -21.15 -1.37 22.17
CA LEU A 516 -20.49 -0.09 21.88
C LEU A 516 -20.94 0.51 20.53
N LEU A 517 -21.34 -0.31 19.54
CA LEU A 517 -21.70 0.17 18.20
C LEU A 517 -22.81 1.24 18.20
N PRO A 518 -23.99 1.04 18.84
CA PRO A 518 -25.02 2.09 18.90
C PRO A 518 -24.55 3.35 19.65
N VAL A 519 -23.72 3.16 20.67
CA VAL A 519 -23.17 4.29 21.46
C VAL A 519 -22.25 5.15 20.58
N LEU A 520 -21.35 4.52 19.84
CA LEU A 520 -20.45 5.24 18.92
C LEU A 520 -21.24 5.94 17.82
N ALA A 521 -22.21 5.26 17.22
CA ALA A 521 -23.09 5.87 16.21
C ALA A 521 -23.86 7.08 16.77
N ALA A 522 -24.37 7.00 17.99
CA ALA A 522 -25.03 8.13 18.66
C ALA A 522 -24.07 9.27 18.97
N MET A 523 -22.82 8.98 19.37
CA MET A 523 -21.78 9.98 19.59
C MET A 523 -21.41 10.69 18.27
N GLU A 524 -21.24 9.94 17.19
CA GLU A 524 -20.96 10.47 15.84
C GLU A 524 -22.07 11.39 15.36
N ARG A 525 -23.34 10.98 15.54
CA ARG A 525 -24.50 11.82 15.24
C ARG A 525 -24.57 13.06 16.12
N ARG A 526 -24.32 12.93 17.43
CA ARG A 526 -24.35 14.07 18.35
C ARG A 526 -23.27 15.08 18.02
N GLY A 527 -22.10 14.64 17.60
CA GLY A 527 -20.96 15.48 17.29
C GLY A 527 -20.44 16.30 18.47
N LEU A 528 -19.37 17.04 18.25
CA LEU A 528 -18.75 17.95 19.22
C LEU A 528 -19.09 19.40 18.87
N TYR A 529 -19.68 20.13 19.82
CA TYR A 529 -19.89 21.58 19.67
C TYR A 529 -18.54 22.31 19.64
N VAL A 530 -18.39 23.20 18.68
CA VAL A 530 -17.19 24.02 18.51
C VAL A 530 -17.62 25.47 18.33
N ASP A 531 -16.98 26.38 19.07
CA ASP A 531 -17.19 27.81 18.93
C ASP A 531 -16.25 28.38 17.84
N PRO A 532 -16.78 28.72 16.64
CA PRO A 532 -15.95 29.21 15.55
C PRO A 532 -15.37 30.60 15.83
N GLN A 533 -16.00 31.40 16.69
CA GLN A 533 -15.51 32.76 17.03
C GLN A 533 -14.29 32.67 17.94
N GLU A 534 -14.33 31.77 18.92
CA GLU A 534 -13.19 31.54 19.79
C GLU A 534 -12.00 30.95 19.03
N LEU A 535 -12.23 29.99 18.12
CA LEU A 535 -11.16 29.45 17.27
C LEU A 535 -10.56 30.53 16.35
N ALA A 536 -11.38 31.38 15.76
CA ALA A 536 -10.90 32.47 14.90
C ALA A 536 -10.06 33.50 15.69
N LYS A 537 -10.49 33.83 16.92
CA LYS A 537 -9.73 34.69 17.82
C LYS A 537 -8.36 34.10 18.17
N GLN A 538 -8.34 32.85 18.61
CA GLN A 538 -7.08 32.16 18.94
C GLN A 538 -6.18 31.99 17.71
N SER A 539 -6.75 31.73 16.52
CA SER A 539 -6.00 31.68 15.27
C SER A 539 -5.31 33.02 14.93
N LEU A 540 -5.98 34.14 15.21
CA LEU A 540 -5.40 35.46 15.00
C LEU A 540 -4.25 35.74 15.98
N GLU A 541 -4.49 35.53 17.27
CA GLU A 541 -3.50 35.72 18.33
C GLU A 541 -2.25 34.84 18.11
N LEU A 542 -2.45 33.57 17.76
CA LEU A 542 -1.35 32.66 17.45
C LEU A 542 -0.64 33.04 16.14
N GLY A 543 -1.37 33.60 15.17
CA GLY A 543 -0.80 34.10 13.92
C GLY A 543 0.15 35.27 14.15
N GLU A 544 -0.18 36.18 15.07
CA GLU A 544 0.68 37.31 15.44
C GLU A 544 1.96 36.82 16.18
N ASP A 545 1.83 35.87 17.11
CA ASP A 545 3.00 35.26 17.79
C ASP A 545 3.91 34.53 16.79
N ILE A 546 3.35 33.75 15.85
CA ILE A 546 4.11 33.09 14.79
C ILE A 546 4.87 34.12 13.94
N ALA A 547 4.23 35.22 13.54
CA ALA A 547 4.87 36.27 12.74
C ALA A 547 6.05 36.93 13.47
N GLN A 548 5.89 37.21 14.77
CA GLN A 548 6.96 37.75 15.60
C GLN A 548 8.16 36.77 15.70
N ARG A 549 7.88 35.48 15.89
CA ARG A 549 8.92 34.45 15.96
C ARG A 549 9.66 34.28 14.63
N VAL A 550 8.93 34.25 13.51
CA VAL A 550 9.54 34.22 12.17
C VAL A 550 10.48 35.39 11.98
N ALA A 551 10.06 36.60 12.32
CA ALA A 551 10.91 37.80 12.24
C ALA A 551 12.18 37.68 13.12
N SER A 552 12.05 37.19 14.37
CA SER A 552 13.16 36.93 15.27
C SER A 552 14.15 35.91 14.74
N ILE A 553 13.62 34.79 14.19
CA ILE A 553 14.45 33.72 13.61
C ILE A 553 15.21 34.25 12.37
N HIS A 554 14.55 34.98 11.47
CA HIS A 554 15.18 35.59 10.29
C HIS A 554 16.24 36.61 10.70
N GLN A 555 15.97 37.44 11.71
CA GLN A 555 16.96 38.38 12.24
C GLN A 555 18.20 37.65 12.78
N THR A 556 18.01 36.56 13.51
CA THR A 556 19.11 35.75 14.06
C THR A 556 19.87 35.00 12.96
N ALA A 557 19.17 34.54 11.93
CA ALA A 557 19.76 33.88 10.76
C ALA A 557 20.54 34.84 9.85
N GLY A 558 20.17 36.13 9.86
CA GLY A 558 20.76 37.17 9.00
C GLY A 558 20.17 37.23 7.59
N GLU A 559 19.21 36.36 7.25
CA GLU A 559 18.50 36.32 5.98
C GLU A 559 17.11 35.70 6.11
N ASP A 560 16.24 36.02 5.16
CA ASP A 560 14.90 35.46 5.07
C ASP A 560 14.95 34.08 4.39
N PHE A 561 14.25 33.10 4.95
CA PHE A 561 14.13 31.75 4.41
C PHE A 561 12.82 31.10 4.80
N ASN A 562 12.44 30.01 4.10
CA ASN A 562 11.23 29.24 4.44
C ASN A 562 11.54 28.23 5.56
N LEU A 563 11.01 28.51 6.77
CA LEU A 563 11.16 27.66 7.97
C LEU A 563 10.54 26.27 7.80
N ASP A 564 9.51 26.13 6.94
CA ASP A 564 8.86 24.86 6.62
C ASP A 564 9.61 24.03 5.60
N SER A 565 10.67 24.60 4.98
CA SER A 565 11.55 23.87 4.08
C SER A 565 12.70 23.20 4.85
N PRO A 566 12.72 21.86 5.01
CA PRO A 566 13.79 21.18 5.73
C PRO A 566 15.18 21.43 5.15
N SER A 567 15.28 21.64 3.84
CA SER A 567 16.56 21.92 3.17
C SER A 567 17.07 23.33 3.47
N GLN A 568 16.21 24.35 3.43
CA GLN A 568 16.61 25.72 3.74
C GLN A 568 16.95 25.85 5.22
N LEU A 569 16.12 25.29 6.12
CA LEU A 569 16.41 25.28 7.55
C LEU A 569 17.73 24.56 7.87
N SER A 570 17.99 23.40 7.25
CA SER A 570 19.27 22.70 7.39
C SER A 570 20.45 23.58 6.94
N HIS A 571 20.31 24.27 5.81
CA HIS A 571 21.32 25.20 5.32
C HIS A 571 21.59 26.33 6.33
N ILE A 572 20.56 26.98 6.81
CA ILE A 572 20.71 28.06 7.80
C ILE A 572 21.40 27.55 9.09
N LEU A 573 20.91 26.48 9.68
CA LEU A 573 21.43 26.01 10.95
C LEU A 573 22.87 25.49 10.84
N PHE A 574 23.17 24.71 9.82
CA PHE A 574 24.45 23.97 9.76
C PHE A 574 25.49 24.59 8.83
N ASP A 575 25.07 25.31 7.76
CA ASP A 575 26.01 25.90 6.82
C ASP A 575 26.24 27.40 7.05
N VAL A 576 25.21 28.16 7.47
CA VAL A 576 25.32 29.59 7.76
C VAL A 576 25.76 29.81 9.20
N LEU A 577 24.96 29.31 10.17
CA LEU A 577 25.20 29.50 11.61
C LEU A 577 26.24 28.53 12.20
N LYS A 578 26.67 27.52 11.41
CA LYS A 578 27.73 26.56 11.79
C LYS A 578 27.47 25.80 13.08
N LEU A 579 26.20 25.44 13.35
CA LEU A 579 25.89 24.61 14.49
C LEU A 579 26.57 23.24 14.39
N PRO A 580 26.89 22.58 15.52
CA PRO A 580 27.62 21.31 15.50
C PRO A 580 26.82 20.22 14.79
N THR A 581 27.50 19.48 13.92
CA THR A 581 26.90 18.40 13.11
C THR A 581 27.39 17.02 13.55
N TYR A 582 28.14 16.94 14.65
CA TYR A 582 28.69 15.67 15.14
C TYR A 582 27.57 14.71 15.53
N GLY A 583 27.59 13.49 14.96
CA GLY A 583 26.56 12.48 15.19
C GLY A 583 25.28 12.64 14.37
N LEU A 584 25.13 13.75 13.60
CA LEU A 584 23.94 13.96 12.76
C LEU A 584 24.05 13.22 11.43
N LYS A 585 22.99 12.53 11.04
CA LYS A 585 22.88 11.88 9.73
C LYS A 585 22.37 12.85 8.68
N LYS A 586 23.00 12.85 7.51
CA LYS A 586 22.44 13.53 6.34
C LYS A 586 21.26 12.73 5.77
N THR A 587 20.25 13.43 5.30
CA THR A 587 19.15 12.86 4.52
C THR A 587 19.64 12.37 3.16
N ARG A 588 18.83 11.59 2.46
CA ARG A 588 19.14 11.13 1.08
C ARG A 588 19.40 12.29 0.10
N THR A 589 18.89 13.49 0.40
CA THR A 589 19.08 14.72 -0.39
C THR A 589 20.31 15.53 0.02
N GLY A 590 21.15 15.01 0.91
CA GLY A 590 22.44 15.61 1.31
C GLY A 590 22.37 16.66 2.42
N PHE A 591 21.18 16.97 2.95
CA PHE A 591 21.00 17.90 4.06
C PHE A 591 21.03 17.18 5.41
N TYR A 592 21.42 17.86 6.48
CA TYR A 592 21.26 17.32 7.82
C TYR A 592 19.77 17.26 8.21
N SER A 593 19.41 16.22 8.95
CA SER A 593 18.04 16.08 9.41
C SER A 593 17.68 17.21 10.39
N THR A 594 16.53 17.84 10.15
CA THR A 594 15.94 18.84 11.03
C THR A 594 14.68 18.31 11.73
N ASN A 595 14.61 16.99 11.97
CA ASN A 595 13.48 16.40 12.71
C ASN A 595 13.49 16.83 14.20
N ALA A 596 12.35 16.66 14.85
CA ALA A 596 12.15 17.11 16.23
C ALA A 596 13.19 16.52 17.23
N LYS A 597 13.64 15.27 17.01
CA LYS A 597 14.64 14.63 17.87
C LYS A 597 16.00 15.34 17.75
N VAL A 598 16.46 15.56 16.51
CA VAL A 598 17.75 16.26 16.25
C VAL A 598 17.71 17.69 16.75
N LEU A 599 16.62 18.41 16.49
CA LEU A 599 16.48 19.79 16.97
C LEU A 599 16.31 19.85 18.49
N GLY A 600 15.64 18.88 19.13
CA GLY A 600 15.47 18.84 20.59
C GLY A 600 16.78 18.74 21.36
N ASP A 601 17.74 17.96 20.83
CA ASP A 601 19.08 17.85 21.43
C ASP A 601 19.86 19.19 21.32
N LEU A 602 19.70 19.91 20.22
CA LEU A 602 20.37 21.19 19.97
C LEU A 602 19.69 22.39 20.66
N ALA A 603 18.39 22.31 20.91
CA ALA A 603 17.60 23.41 21.48
C ALA A 603 18.03 23.79 22.91
N GLN A 604 18.68 22.88 23.64
CA GLN A 604 19.20 23.14 24.97
C GLN A 604 20.36 24.12 24.97
N GLU A 605 21.13 24.20 23.87
CA GLU A 605 22.32 25.03 23.76
C GLU A 605 22.13 26.22 22.80
N TYR A 606 21.19 26.12 21.85
CA TYR A 606 21.02 27.11 20.77
C TYR A 606 19.61 27.67 20.73
N GLN A 607 19.44 28.93 21.15
CA GLN A 607 18.14 29.60 21.21
C GLN A 607 17.38 29.60 19.90
N ILE A 608 18.06 29.81 18.76
CA ILE A 608 17.38 29.78 17.45
C ILE A 608 16.73 28.41 17.17
N VAL A 609 17.31 27.31 17.66
CA VAL A 609 16.73 25.97 17.47
C VAL A 609 15.49 25.80 18.36
N ALA A 610 15.52 26.33 19.58
CA ALA A 610 14.35 26.36 20.46
C ALA A 610 13.23 27.19 19.80
N ASP A 611 13.53 28.38 19.25
CA ASP A 611 12.57 29.23 18.56
C ASP A 611 11.95 28.54 17.34
N VAL A 612 12.74 27.78 16.57
CA VAL A 612 12.25 26.98 15.42
C VAL A 612 11.32 25.85 15.88
N LEU A 613 11.62 25.18 17.00
CA LEU A 613 10.73 24.14 17.54
C LEU A 613 9.41 24.73 18.01
N GLU A 614 9.45 25.84 18.70
CA GLU A 614 8.27 26.55 19.15
C GLU A 614 7.44 27.09 17.96
N TYR A 615 8.10 27.63 16.93
CA TYR A 615 7.43 28.01 15.68
C TYR A 615 6.67 26.83 15.07
N ARG A 616 7.32 25.68 14.93
CA ARG A 616 6.72 24.48 14.34
C ARG A 616 5.52 23.96 15.13
N GLU A 617 5.60 23.98 16.46
CA GLU A 617 4.49 23.59 17.31
C GLU A 617 3.28 24.50 17.10
N ARG A 618 3.48 25.81 17.14
CA ARG A 618 2.44 26.82 16.94
C ARG A 618 1.86 26.80 15.53
N ALA A 619 2.69 26.70 14.51
CA ALA A 619 2.26 26.61 13.11
C ALA A 619 1.40 25.36 12.89
N LYS A 620 1.79 24.22 13.50
CA LYS A 620 1.01 22.99 13.45
C LYS A 620 -0.34 23.13 14.14
N ILE A 621 -0.39 23.71 15.35
CA ILE A 621 -1.65 23.95 16.08
C ILE A 621 -2.56 24.85 15.25
N LYS A 622 -2.02 25.95 14.75
CA LYS A 622 -2.80 26.89 13.93
C LYS A 622 -3.37 26.21 12.68
N SER A 623 -2.52 25.61 11.86
CA SER A 623 -2.94 25.06 10.57
C SER A 623 -3.82 23.80 10.71
N THR A 624 -3.51 22.92 11.66
CA THR A 624 -4.19 21.62 11.77
C THR A 624 -5.50 21.72 12.56
N TYR A 625 -5.58 22.63 13.50
CA TYR A 625 -6.74 22.73 14.40
C TYR A 625 -7.49 24.07 14.27
N LEU A 626 -6.84 25.20 14.51
CA LEU A 626 -7.55 26.48 14.59
C LEU A 626 -8.12 26.92 13.24
N ASP A 627 -7.40 26.71 12.14
CA ASP A 627 -7.84 27.07 10.79
C ASP A 627 -8.67 25.96 10.14
N ALA A 628 -8.35 24.70 10.39
CA ALA A 628 -9.01 23.56 9.73
C ALA A 628 -10.35 23.20 10.37
N LEU A 629 -10.45 23.12 11.72
CA LEU A 629 -11.68 22.68 12.37
C LEU A 629 -12.90 23.54 12.05
N PRO A 630 -12.81 24.89 11.93
CA PRO A 630 -13.97 25.70 11.55
C PRO A 630 -14.58 25.33 10.20
N THR A 631 -13.76 24.82 9.26
CA THR A 631 -14.24 24.41 7.92
C THR A 631 -15.05 23.12 7.94
N LEU A 632 -14.96 22.35 9.04
CA LEU A 632 -15.64 21.06 9.23
C LEU A 632 -16.93 21.20 10.06
N ILE A 633 -17.25 22.41 10.55
CA ILE A 633 -18.46 22.68 11.32
C ILE A 633 -19.67 22.58 10.38
N ARG A 634 -20.63 21.71 10.72
CA ARG A 634 -21.86 21.52 9.96
C ARG A 634 -22.95 22.51 10.38
N GLY A 635 -24.12 22.41 9.77
CA GLY A 635 -25.25 23.33 10.00
C GLY A 635 -25.76 23.36 11.45
N ASP A 636 -25.56 22.30 12.22
CA ASP A 636 -25.85 22.18 13.64
C ASP A 636 -24.78 22.80 14.58
N LYS A 637 -23.77 23.45 14.00
CA LYS A 637 -22.62 24.03 14.71
C LYS A 637 -21.73 23.02 15.42
N ARG A 638 -21.68 21.79 14.91
CA ARG A 638 -20.91 20.71 15.48
C ARG A 638 -19.95 20.13 14.44
N ILE A 639 -18.89 19.50 14.92
CA ILE A 639 -17.98 18.67 14.13
C ILE A 639 -18.34 17.23 14.42
N HIS A 640 -18.46 16.42 13.38
CA HIS A 640 -18.73 15.00 13.47
C HIS A 640 -17.49 14.22 13.03
N THR A 641 -16.94 13.44 13.93
CA THR A 641 -15.83 12.54 13.67
C THR A 641 -16.37 11.12 13.50
N THR A 642 -15.59 10.25 12.92
CA THR A 642 -15.85 8.81 12.88
C THR A 642 -15.01 8.11 13.94
N PHE A 643 -15.61 7.27 14.77
CA PHE A 643 -14.92 6.43 15.75
C PHE A 643 -14.76 5.01 15.21
N ASN A 644 -13.52 4.54 15.09
CA ASN A 644 -13.20 3.23 14.54
C ASN A 644 -12.75 2.27 15.64
N GLN A 645 -13.37 1.07 15.68
CA GLN A 645 -13.02 0.01 16.63
C GLN A 645 -11.88 -0.89 16.11
N THR A 646 -11.68 -0.96 14.79
CA THR A 646 -10.85 -1.97 14.12
C THR A 646 -9.51 -1.46 13.58
N VAL A 647 -9.12 -0.21 13.88
CA VAL A 647 -7.90 0.41 13.33
C VAL A 647 -6.67 0.23 14.21
N ALA A 648 -6.83 0.31 15.52
CA ALA A 648 -5.71 0.24 16.45
C ALA A 648 -5.54 -1.19 16.98
N ALA A 649 -4.45 -1.87 16.63
CA ALA A 649 -4.16 -3.24 17.09
C ALA A 649 -4.13 -3.43 18.62
N THR A 650 -4.17 -2.33 19.39
CA THR A 650 -4.13 -2.34 20.86
C THR A 650 -5.51 -2.34 21.54
N GLY A 651 -6.61 -2.46 20.81
CA GLY A 651 -7.98 -2.36 21.33
C GLY A 651 -8.44 -0.93 21.63
N ARG A 652 -7.66 0.10 21.28
CA ARG A 652 -8.08 1.49 21.44
C ARG A 652 -8.97 1.92 20.29
N LEU A 653 -9.97 2.76 20.59
CA LEU A 653 -10.69 3.48 19.54
C LEU A 653 -9.73 4.44 18.82
N SER A 654 -9.94 4.61 17.53
CA SER A 654 -9.34 5.71 16.78
C SER A 654 -10.42 6.67 16.28
N SER A 655 -10.03 7.93 16.03
CA SER A 655 -10.90 8.96 15.49
C SER A 655 -10.37 9.43 14.14
N SER A 656 -11.25 9.57 13.16
CA SER A 656 -10.91 10.04 11.81
C SER A 656 -11.97 11.01 11.28
N ASP A 657 -11.60 11.84 10.34
CA ASP A 657 -12.43 12.74 9.56
C ASP A 657 -13.31 13.72 10.38
N PRO A 658 -12.74 14.52 11.29
CA PRO A 658 -11.34 14.72 11.61
C PRO A 658 -10.85 13.85 12.79
N ASN A 659 -9.52 13.66 12.90
CA ASN A 659 -8.94 13.03 14.08
C ASN A 659 -8.93 13.99 15.28
N LEU A 660 -9.85 13.82 16.19
CA LEU A 660 -9.98 14.64 17.42
C LEU A 660 -9.12 14.14 18.59
N GLN A 661 -8.53 12.95 18.48
CA GLN A 661 -7.69 12.37 19.54
C GLN A 661 -6.26 12.96 19.58
N ASN A 662 -5.84 13.59 18.48
CA ASN A 662 -4.50 14.17 18.37
C ASN A 662 -4.45 15.67 18.75
N ILE A 663 -5.51 16.23 19.29
CA ILE A 663 -5.52 17.63 19.77
C ILE A 663 -4.53 17.73 20.93
N PRO A 664 -3.55 18.66 20.88
CA PRO A 664 -2.56 18.83 21.94
C PRO A 664 -3.25 19.28 23.25
N THR A 665 -2.98 18.57 24.34
CA THR A 665 -3.55 18.87 25.67
C THR A 665 -2.49 19.29 26.68
N ARG A 666 -1.20 19.30 26.29
CA ARG A 666 -0.06 19.55 27.18
C ARG A 666 0.68 20.85 26.89
N SER A 667 0.29 21.61 25.86
CA SER A 667 0.82 22.94 25.61
C SER A 667 0.07 23.95 26.49
N GLU A 668 0.77 24.96 27.01
CA GLU A 668 0.17 26.09 27.72
C GLU A 668 -0.54 27.10 26.79
N LEU A 669 -0.77 26.68 25.53
CA LEU A 669 -1.42 27.45 24.49
C LEU A 669 -2.91 27.17 24.43
#